data_f515dac245535880c77c9535879a088b
#
_entry.id   f515dac245535880c77c9535879a088b
#
_cell.length_a   1.000
_cell.length_b   1.000
_cell.length_c   1.000
_cell.angle_alpha   90.00
_cell.angle_beta   90.00
_cell.angle_gamma   90.00
#
_symmetry.space_group_name_H-M   'P 1'
#
loop_
_entity.id
_entity.type
_entity.pdbx_description
1 polymer ?
#
loop_
_entity_poly.entity_id
_entity_poly.type
_entity_poly.pdbx_seq_one_letter_code
_entity_poly.pdbx_strand_id
1 'polypeptide(L)'
;MMDAQRIVSQYATAAPSVGAGAEKRRANVIDETPRLRVIGLGGMDGGGSKNTILVEYADDAVIMDCGNDLGVDLPGINYGIADMTYLESIKHKLRAYIITHGHLDHIGGLPHVVPRFPAPIYGSKFTIGRVEEIFNNFGLPMPDGFELKTVTMNEDTHERLKVGPFFVELVRITHSIPGSTCIVLDTPAGRIINTGDFRFDPNPLDHERSDYERLKQLGDEGVLALLSESTTVERLGRTPSESTIEQSFVDLIEQAPGRIFVGLFSTNMNRVQMIVNAAVHNGRKVAMDGRSMVSTLEMAVRHGFMKIPKGTFVPIANVPNMKDHEVVVVCTGSQGEPSSALQRMASGDHKYIKLKEQDTVVLSSTPIPESGNDSLIGVMVDGLTRRGVHVFEHRNHELDGIGPLHVSGHASQDEYAEMIQMTKPKFFIPIYGAYRVKQRHIDLAINQGIPRANCVNAGNGEVVAMTQDKMELAGEVPHGTVLVDQTGAVVNSVVVKDRVVLAEEGLVAIVLTIDKRTGSLLTSPDIISRGFIYMREQEEIMNGLRNELRRAVQQRFKRVDLDRFKAELKDHVTHYLFEQTQRSPIVIPVVNIIGGGGGGKPEVKTVVGGRTKTGEEIAKEQEKRFQEMRARLLTQDARTD
;
A
#
# COMPACT_ATOMS: atom_id res chain seq x y z
N MET A 1 -8.25 -14.11 16.87
CA MET A 1 -8.92 -13.92 15.56
C MET A 1 -9.58 -12.57 15.57
N MET A 2 -9.15 -11.64 14.72
CA MET A 2 -9.87 -10.36 14.57
C MET A 2 -11.16 -10.63 13.80
N ASP A 3 -12.26 -10.09 14.29
CA ASP A 3 -13.57 -10.20 13.66
C ASP A 3 -13.53 -9.56 12.27
N ALA A 4 -13.95 -10.29 11.21
CA ALA A 4 -13.97 -9.82 9.81
C ALA A 4 -14.67 -8.45 9.66
N GLN A 5 -15.68 -8.17 10.49
CA GLN A 5 -16.32 -6.85 10.55
C GLN A 5 -15.37 -5.75 11.06
N ARG A 6 -14.46 -6.08 11.95
CA ARG A 6 -13.49 -5.14 12.52
C ARG A 6 -12.36 -4.84 11.53
N ILE A 7 -11.91 -5.84 10.78
CA ILE A 7 -10.91 -5.67 9.71
C ILE A 7 -11.48 -4.78 8.59
N VAL A 8 -12.69 -5.09 8.11
CA VAL A 8 -13.33 -4.29 7.05
C VAL A 8 -13.67 -2.87 7.51
N SER A 9 -14.01 -2.67 8.81
CA SER A 9 -14.30 -1.33 9.34
C SER A 9 -13.07 -0.42 9.39
N GLN A 10 -11.86 -0.97 9.49
CA GLN A 10 -10.62 -0.18 9.40
C GLN A 10 -10.38 0.39 8.00
N TYR A 11 -10.91 -0.26 6.97
CA TYR A 11 -10.74 0.14 5.56
C TYR A 11 -12.05 0.64 4.91
N ALA A 12 -13.15 0.68 5.68
CA ALA A 12 -14.39 1.24 5.16
C ALA A 12 -14.30 2.76 5.08
N THR A 13 -14.61 3.31 3.92
CA THR A 13 -14.88 4.75 3.80
C THR A 13 -16.02 5.08 4.77
N ALA A 14 -15.81 6.02 5.68
CA ALA A 14 -16.86 6.52 6.54
C ALA A 14 -17.96 7.13 5.65
N ALA A 15 -19.11 6.44 5.54
CA ALA A 15 -20.27 7.05 4.92
C ALA A 15 -20.59 8.34 5.71
N PRO A 16 -20.88 9.47 5.07
CA PRO A 16 -21.19 10.69 5.78
C PRO A 16 -22.38 10.41 6.71
N SER A 17 -22.14 10.43 8.01
CA SER A 17 -23.21 10.39 9.01
C SER A 17 -23.97 11.71 8.88
N VAL A 18 -25.16 11.65 8.27
CA VAL A 18 -26.11 12.76 8.33
C VAL A 18 -26.62 12.81 9.77
N GLY A 19 -25.87 13.50 10.61
CA GLY A 19 -26.27 13.80 11.98
C GLY A 19 -27.39 14.82 11.99
N ALA A 20 -28.61 14.36 12.27
CA ALA A 20 -29.72 15.23 12.66
C ALA A 20 -29.41 15.83 14.03
N GLY A 21 -28.95 17.08 14.06
CA GLY A 21 -28.65 17.80 15.30
C GLY A 21 -28.03 19.16 15.05
N ALA A 22 -28.62 19.95 14.15
CA ALA A 22 -28.22 21.34 13.99
C ALA A 22 -28.85 22.20 15.11
N GLU A 23 -28.18 22.30 16.25
CA GLU A 23 -28.40 23.42 17.16
C GLU A 23 -28.00 24.73 16.48
N LYS A 24 -28.97 25.65 16.38
CA LYS A 24 -28.78 27.02 15.93
C LYS A 24 -27.72 27.72 16.79
N ARG A 25 -26.47 27.69 16.39
CA ARG A 25 -25.46 28.61 16.90
C ARG A 25 -25.68 29.99 16.29
N ARG A 26 -25.74 31.00 17.15
CA ARG A 26 -25.89 32.41 16.82
C ARG A 26 -24.88 32.82 15.75
N ALA A 27 -25.36 33.62 14.79
CA ALA A 27 -24.53 34.26 13.77
C ALA A 27 -23.46 35.13 14.46
N ASN A 28 -22.26 34.59 14.63
CA ASN A 28 -21.09 35.41 14.86
C ASN A 28 -20.67 35.99 13.53
N VAL A 29 -20.24 37.24 13.53
CA VAL A 29 -19.63 37.95 12.39
C VAL A 29 -18.70 36.97 11.68
N ILE A 30 -19.02 36.59 10.46
CA ILE A 30 -18.20 35.72 9.62
C ILE A 30 -16.97 36.56 9.29
N ASP A 31 -15.83 36.22 9.88
CA ASP A 31 -14.54 36.74 9.43
C ASP A 31 -14.32 36.14 8.03
N GLU A 32 -14.52 36.96 7.02
CA GLU A 32 -14.44 36.60 5.59
C GLU A 32 -12.99 36.42 5.12
N THR A 33 -12.00 36.57 6.01
CA THR A 33 -10.58 36.37 5.66
C THR A 33 -10.34 34.91 5.30
N PRO A 34 -9.86 34.61 4.08
CA PRO A 34 -9.55 33.23 3.69
C PRO A 34 -8.54 32.63 4.68
N ARG A 35 -8.84 31.43 5.18
CA ARG A 35 -7.94 30.68 6.06
C ARG A 35 -7.18 29.66 5.24
N LEU A 36 -5.89 29.48 5.57
CA LEU A 36 -5.12 28.36 5.07
C LEU A 36 -5.63 27.08 5.73
N ARG A 37 -5.95 26.06 4.95
CA ARG A 37 -6.43 24.75 5.41
C ARG A 37 -5.43 23.68 5.02
N VAL A 38 -4.99 22.90 6.00
CA VAL A 38 -4.14 21.72 5.81
C VAL A 38 -4.94 20.50 6.21
N ILE A 39 -5.03 19.52 5.32
CA ILE A 39 -5.88 18.35 5.49
C ILE A 39 -5.08 17.11 5.06
N GLY A 40 -4.82 16.21 5.99
CA GLY A 40 -4.27 14.91 5.63
C GLY A 40 -5.37 14.00 5.07
N LEU A 41 -5.33 13.67 3.80
CA LEU A 41 -6.18 12.63 3.21
C LEU A 41 -5.62 11.24 3.49
N GLY A 42 -4.32 11.16 3.78
CA GLY A 42 -3.57 10.01 4.22
C GLY A 42 -2.31 10.43 4.96
N GLY A 43 -1.64 9.49 5.68
CA GLY A 43 -0.39 9.75 6.39
C GLY A 43 -0.52 10.36 7.78
N MET A 44 -1.74 10.68 8.24
CA MET A 44 -1.95 11.27 9.57
C MET A 44 -2.31 10.24 10.65
N ASP A 45 -2.58 9.00 10.26
CA ASP A 45 -2.89 7.88 11.15
C ASP A 45 -2.11 6.63 10.72
N GLY A 46 -1.76 5.75 11.66
CA GLY A 46 -1.00 4.53 11.37
C GLY A 46 0.50 4.79 11.11
N GLY A 47 1.15 3.88 10.40
CA GLY A 47 2.60 3.83 10.21
C GLY A 47 3.19 4.76 9.14
N GLY A 48 2.53 5.85 8.76
CA GLY A 48 3.05 6.77 7.73
C GLY A 48 2.90 6.21 6.30
N SER A 49 1.74 5.66 5.97
CA SER A 49 1.43 5.13 4.64
C SER A 49 0.43 6.00 3.88
N LYS A 50 0.35 5.85 2.56
CA LYS A 50 -0.51 6.63 1.65
C LYS A 50 -0.45 8.14 1.92
N ASN A 51 0.77 8.64 2.12
CA ASN A 51 1.03 10.02 2.50
C ASN A 51 0.45 10.98 1.46
N THR A 52 -0.52 11.80 1.88
CA THR A 52 -1.26 12.69 0.99
C THR A 52 -1.81 13.87 1.78
N ILE A 53 -1.25 15.04 1.58
CA ILE A 53 -1.64 16.27 2.30
C ILE A 53 -2.18 17.28 1.31
N LEU A 54 -3.44 17.66 1.48
CA LEU A 54 -4.08 18.72 0.73
C LEU A 54 -3.90 20.06 1.45
N VAL A 55 -3.47 21.07 0.73
CA VAL A 55 -3.38 22.46 1.20
C VAL A 55 -4.32 23.33 0.35
N GLU A 56 -5.29 23.96 1.01
CA GLU A 56 -6.25 24.86 0.37
C GLU A 56 -6.12 26.29 0.88
N TYR A 57 -6.23 27.26 -0.03
CA TYR A 57 -6.40 28.66 0.29
C TYR A 57 -7.36 29.31 -0.71
N ALA A 58 -8.50 29.79 -0.24
CA ALA A 58 -9.58 30.36 -1.07
C ALA A 58 -10.02 29.38 -2.19
N ASP A 59 -9.80 29.74 -3.46
CA ASP A 59 -10.17 28.95 -4.64
C ASP A 59 -9.00 28.18 -5.25
N ASP A 60 -7.92 27.98 -4.51
CA ASP A 60 -6.74 27.28 -4.96
C ASP A 60 -6.32 26.19 -3.97
N ALA A 61 -5.86 25.07 -4.50
CA ALA A 61 -5.40 23.95 -3.73
C ALA A 61 -4.18 23.27 -4.38
N VAL A 62 -3.31 22.71 -3.55
CA VAL A 62 -2.23 21.82 -3.98
C VAL A 62 -2.22 20.56 -3.13
N ILE A 63 -1.72 19.46 -3.67
CA ILE A 63 -1.51 18.22 -2.96
C ILE A 63 -0.01 18.01 -2.80
N MET A 64 0.44 17.81 -1.56
CA MET A 64 1.79 17.41 -1.22
C MET A 64 1.80 15.90 -0.98
N ASP A 65 2.56 15.18 -1.80
CA ASP A 65 2.62 13.73 -1.94
C ASP A 65 1.27 13.09 -2.33
N CYS A 66 1.32 11.86 -2.83
CA CYS A 66 0.14 11.05 -3.16
C CYS A 66 0.55 9.58 -3.17
N GLY A 67 0.62 9.00 -2.00
CA GLY A 67 1.19 7.69 -1.76
C GLY A 67 0.22 6.53 -1.79
N ASN A 68 0.78 5.33 -1.62
CA ASN A 68 0.02 4.12 -1.36
C ASN A 68 0.39 3.48 -0.01
N ASP A 69 -0.42 2.53 0.42
CA ASP A 69 -0.25 1.74 1.63
C ASP A 69 0.00 0.28 1.24
N LEU A 70 1.23 -0.19 1.39
CA LEU A 70 1.62 -1.57 1.09
C LEU A 70 1.34 -2.53 2.27
N GLY A 71 0.97 -2.01 3.44
CA GLY A 71 0.69 -2.80 4.64
C GLY A 71 -0.72 -3.39 4.71
N VAL A 72 -1.51 -3.34 3.63
CA VAL A 72 -2.88 -3.88 3.61
C VAL A 72 -2.85 -5.41 3.49
N ASP A 73 -3.16 -6.11 4.59
CA ASP A 73 -3.28 -7.58 4.63
C ASP A 73 -4.74 -8.02 4.45
N LEU A 74 -5.24 -8.00 3.21
CA LEU A 74 -6.58 -8.43 2.84
C LEU A 74 -6.53 -9.35 1.61
N PRO A 75 -7.38 -10.41 1.54
CA PRO A 75 -7.38 -11.36 0.44
C PRO A 75 -7.55 -10.72 -0.94
N GLY A 76 -6.53 -10.87 -1.80
CA GLY A 76 -6.54 -10.37 -3.18
C GLY A 76 -6.42 -8.86 -3.29
N ILE A 77 -5.99 -8.16 -2.23
CA ILE A 77 -5.62 -6.74 -2.25
C ILE A 77 -4.10 -6.63 -2.30
N ASN A 78 -3.61 -5.68 -3.08
CA ASN A 78 -2.19 -5.43 -3.25
C ASN A 78 -1.72 -4.23 -2.42
N TYR A 79 -2.52 -3.16 -2.39
CA TYR A 79 -2.27 -1.95 -1.60
C TYR A 79 -3.53 -1.11 -1.42
N GLY A 80 -3.44 -0.11 -0.54
CA GLY A 80 -4.43 0.95 -0.38
C GLY A 80 -3.95 2.29 -0.94
N ILE A 81 -4.87 3.18 -1.29
CA ILE A 81 -4.60 4.60 -1.57
C ILE A 81 -5.56 5.48 -0.77
N ALA A 82 -5.23 6.75 -0.61
CA ALA A 82 -6.12 7.68 0.08
C ALA A 82 -7.46 7.85 -0.66
N ASP A 83 -8.56 8.01 0.08
CA ASP A 83 -9.87 8.33 -0.49
C ASP A 83 -9.90 9.79 -0.97
N MET A 84 -10.15 9.97 -2.25
CA MET A 84 -10.20 11.28 -2.92
C MET A 84 -11.64 11.83 -3.08
N THR A 85 -12.61 11.32 -2.32
CA THR A 85 -14.01 11.77 -2.40
C THR A 85 -14.14 13.27 -2.14
N TYR A 86 -13.38 13.80 -1.18
CA TYR A 86 -13.36 15.24 -0.93
C TYR A 86 -12.86 16.04 -2.16
N LEU A 87 -11.84 15.54 -2.84
CA LEU A 87 -11.24 16.19 -4.00
C LEU A 87 -12.23 16.35 -5.18
N GLU A 88 -13.23 15.46 -5.32
CA GLU A 88 -14.29 15.61 -6.32
C GLU A 88 -15.06 16.94 -6.16
N SER A 89 -15.27 17.37 -4.91
CA SER A 89 -16.02 18.62 -4.63
C SER A 89 -15.20 19.88 -4.93
N ILE A 90 -13.86 19.77 -4.90
CA ILE A 90 -12.94 20.91 -5.06
C ILE A 90 -12.00 20.77 -6.26
N LYS A 91 -12.24 19.81 -7.17
CA LYS A 91 -11.32 19.52 -8.29
C LYS A 91 -10.96 20.73 -9.15
N HIS A 92 -11.85 21.71 -9.24
CA HIS A 92 -11.62 22.97 -9.97
C HIS A 92 -10.56 23.86 -9.31
N LYS A 93 -10.27 23.65 -8.02
CA LYS A 93 -9.26 24.39 -7.26
C LYS A 93 -7.86 23.79 -7.39
N LEU A 94 -7.73 22.52 -7.78
CA LEU A 94 -6.44 21.83 -7.81
C LEU A 94 -5.51 22.44 -8.85
N ARG A 95 -4.31 22.87 -8.40
CA ARG A 95 -3.29 23.51 -9.25
C ARG A 95 -2.08 22.60 -9.50
N ALA A 96 -1.70 21.77 -8.53
CA ALA A 96 -0.51 20.92 -8.64
C ALA A 96 -0.50 19.78 -7.64
N TYR A 97 0.32 18.77 -7.96
CA TYR A 97 0.92 17.82 -7.02
C TYR A 97 2.39 18.24 -6.83
N ILE A 98 2.86 18.27 -5.59
CA ILE A 98 4.23 18.61 -5.25
C ILE A 98 4.79 17.46 -4.43
N ILE A 99 5.86 16.83 -4.91
CA ILE A 99 6.34 15.55 -4.37
C ILE A 99 7.67 15.74 -3.64
N THR A 100 7.72 15.27 -2.40
CA THR A 100 8.91 15.34 -1.56
C THR A 100 10.02 14.40 -2.05
N HIS A 101 9.68 13.14 -2.33
CA HIS A 101 10.63 12.13 -2.79
C HIS A 101 9.93 10.93 -3.47
N GLY A 102 10.70 10.01 -4.03
CA GLY A 102 10.22 8.95 -4.92
C GLY A 102 9.87 7.61 -4.26
N HIS A 103 9.59 7.51 -2.96
CA HIS A 103 9.07 6.29 -2.32
C HIS A 103 7.59 6.07 -2.63
N LEU A 104 7.15 4.81 -2.64
CA LEU A 104 5.78 4.46 -3.06
C LEU A 104 4.70 4.98 -2.11
N ASP A 105 4.98 5.07 -0.83
CA ASP A 105 4.08 5.67 0.16
C ASP A 105 3.93 7.21 0.00
N HIS A 106 4.70 7.83 -0.93
CA HIS A 106 4.60 9.24 -1.34
C HIS A 106 4.18 9.42 -2.81
N ILE A 107 4.38 8.45 -3.70
CA ILE A 107 4.03 8.58 -5.12
C ILE A 107 3.10 7.48 -5.64
N GLY A 108 2.94 6.36 -4.92
CA GLY A 108 2.27 5.17 -5.43
C GLY A 108 0.77 5.32 -5.70
N GLY A 109 0.13 6.37 -5.19
CA GLY A 109 -1.27 6.72 -5.49
C GLY A 109 -1.45 7.52 -6.79
N LEU A 110 -0.39 8.19 -7.29
CA LEU A 110 -0.48 9.08 -8.45
C LEU A 110 -1.12 8.45 -9.69
N PRO A 111 -0.78 7.18 -10.10
CA PRO A 111 -1.39 6.59 -11.30
C PRO A 111 -2.91 6.39 -11.21
N HIS A 112 -3.48 6.35 -10.01
CA HIS A 112 -4.92 6.25 -9.78
C HIS A 112 -5.60 7.61 -9.68
N VAL A 113 -4.89 8.59 -9.11
CA VAL A 113 -5.45 9.90 -8.73
C VAL A 113 -5.33 10.91 -9.86
N VAL A 114 -4.13 11.06 -10.44
CA VAL A 114 -3.85 12.10 -11.46
C VAL A 114 -4.71 11.96 -12.72
N PRO A 115 -5.01 10.76 -13.24
CA PRO A 115 -5.92 10.64 -14.40
C PRO A 115 -7.36 11.12 -14.13
N ARG A 116 -7.80 11.09 -12.86
CA ARG A 116 -9.13 11.60 -12.44
C ARG A 116 -9.11 13.10 -12.10
N PHE A 117 -7.98 13.58 -11.60
CA PHE A 117 -7.77 14.96 -11.15
C PHE A 117 -6.47 15.50 -11.76
N PRO A 118 -6.48 15.76 -13.08
CA PRO A 118 -5.27 16.12 -13.81
C PRO A 118 -4.73 17.49 -13.38
N ALA A 119 -3.48 17.50 -12.93
CA ALA A 119 -2.70 18.70 -12.64
C ALA A 119 -1.21 18.39 -12.81
N PRO A 120 -0.33 19.39 -13.02
CA PRO A 120 1.10 19.18 -13.12
C PRO A 120 1.71 18.60 -11.83
N ILE A 121 2.72 17.73 -11.97
CA ILE A 121 3.46 17.12 -10.87
C ILE A 121 4.85 17.75 -10.80
N TYR A 122 5.16 18.35 -9.68
CA TYR A 122 6.45 19.00 -9.39
C TYR A 122 7.29 18.13 -8.47
N GLY A 123 8.59 18.00 -8.73
CA GLY A 123 9.52 17.26 -7.90
C GLY A 123 10.96 17.42 -8.34
N SER A 124 11.91 16.90 -7.54
CA SER A 124 13.31 16.83 -7.91
C SER A 124 13.51 15.90 -9.13
N LYS A 125 14.68 15.98 -9.75
CA LYS A 125 14.99 15.19 -10.95
C LYS A 125 14.84 13.67 -10.73
N PHE A 126 15.30 13.15 -9.59
CA PHE A 126 15.15 11.73 -9.28
C PHE A 126 13.67 11.37 -9.05
N THR A 127 12.97 12.19 -8.26
CA THR A 127 11.55 12.00 -7.95
C THR A 127 10.69 11.98 -9.21
N ILE A 128 10.91 12.91 -10.14
CA ILE A 128 10.19 12.92 -11.43
C ILE A 128 10.50 11.66 -12.24
N GLY A 129 11.77 11.23 -12.31
CA GLY A 129 12.12 9.97 -12.96
C GLY A 129 11.39 8.75 -12.37
N ARG A 130 11.21 8.72 -11.05
CA ARG A 130 10.41 7.70 -10.36
C ARG A 130 8.92 7.78 -10.68
N VAL A 131 8.36 8.99 -10.71
CA VAL A 131 6.97 9.22 -11.12
C VAL A 131 6.73 8.70 -12.55
N GLU A 132 7.58 9.06 -13.49
CA GLU A 132 7.48 8.58 -14.88
C GLU A 132 7.61 7.05 -14.95
N GLU A 133 8.51 6.45 -14.17
CA GLU A 133 8.69 5.01 -14.10
C GLU A 133 7.42 4.29 -13.62
N ILE A 134 6.78 4.76 -12.54
CA ILE A 134 5.56 4.10 -12.04
C ILE A 134 4.39 4.24 -13.02
N PHE A 135 4.25 5.35 -13.73
CA PHE A 135 3.24 5.52 -14.77
C PHE A 135 3.50 4.60 -15.97
N ASN A 136 4.76 4.46 -16.40
CA ASN A 136 5.14 3.54 -17.49
C ASN A 136 4.91 2.07 -17.13
N ASN A 137 5.05 1.71 -15.86
CA ASN A 137 4.86 0.36 -15.35
C ASN A 137 3.42 0.09 -14.86
N PHE A 138 2.54 1.09 -14.91
CA PHE A 138 1.16 0.95 -14.47
C PHE A 138 0.38 0.01 -15.39
N GLY A 139 -0.19 -1.06 -14.80
CA GLY A 139 -0.78 -2.16 -15.56
C GLY A 139 -2.16 -1.87 -16.19
N LEU A 140 -2.81 -0.74 -15.84
CA LEU A 140 -4.11 -0.37 -16.38
C LEU A 140 -3.98 0.67 -17.49
N PRO A 141 -4.91 0.66 -18.48
CA PRO A 141 -4.94 1.69 -19.51
C PRO A 141 -5.27 3.06 -18.88
N MET A 142 -4.56 4.08 -19.34
CA MET A 142 -4.89 5.46 -18.99
C MET A 142 -6.14 5.92 -19.76
N PRO A 143 -6.91 6.88 -19.22
CA PRO A 143 -8.04 7.48 -19.94
C PRO A 143 -7.62 8.07 -21.29
N ASP A 144 -8.53 8.04 -22.27
CA ASP A 144 -8.28 8.64 -23.57
C ASP A 144 -7.91 10.12 -23.46
N GLY A 145 -6.82 10.52 -24.12
CA GLY A 145 -6.31 11.89 -24.08
C GLY A 145 -5.57 12.26 -22.79
N PHE A 146 -5.32 11.33 -21.87
CA PHE A 146 -4.51 11.60 -20.70
C PHE A 146 -3.05 11.87 -21.10
N GLU A 147 -2.50 12.97 -20.61
CA GLU A 147 -1.09 13.34 -20.75
C GLU A 147 -0.49 13.61 -19.38
N LEU A 148 0.57 12.88 -19.04
CA LEU A 148 1.32 13.09 -17.81
C LEU A 148 2.14 14.39 -17.92
N LYS A 149 1.88 15.35 -17.04
CA LYS A 149 2.61 16.61 -16.98
C LYS A 149 3.51 16.65 -15.77
N THR A 150 4.81 16.58 -16.00
CA THR A 150 5.84 16.64 -14.96
C THR A 150 6.66 17.93 -15.10
N VAL A 151 7.10 18.47 -13.97
CA VAL A 151 7.98 19.65 -13.88
C VAL A 151 9.12 19.32 -12.92
N THR A 152 10.32 19.21 -13.48
CA THR A 152 11.53 19.04 -12.66
C THR A 152 11.96 20.36 -12.08
N MET A 153 12.12 20.39 -10.75
CA MET A 153 12.67 21.53 -10.02
C MET A 153 14.10 21.20 -9.58
N ASN A 154 14.94 22.23 -9.54
CA ASN A 154 16.30 22.10 -9.04
C ASN A 154 16.34 22.50 -7.57
N GLU A 155 16.62 21.54 -6.70
CA GLU A 155 16.69 21.69 -5.24
C GLU A 155 17.92 22.46 -4.75
N ASP A 156 18.90 22.75 -5.65
CA ASP A 156 20.14 23.46 -5.30
C ASP A 156 20.10 24.96 -5.58
N THR A 157 19.18 25.36 -6.45
CA THR A 157 19.12 26.76 -6.91
C THR A 157 18.13 27.61 -6.15
N HIS A 158 17.38 27.02 -5.21
CA HIS A 158 16.29 27.68 -4.47
C HIS A 158 15.26 28.35 -5.40
N GLU A 159 15.05 27.72 -6.55
CA GLU A 159 14.10 28.20 -7.53
C GLU A 159 12.69 28.20 -6.92
N ARG A 160 11.99 29.32 -7.08
CA ARG A 160 10.62 29.50 -6.59
C ARG A 160 9.65 29.57 -7.77
N LEU A 161 8.89 28.51 -7.95
CA LEU A 161 7.90 28.43 -9.02
C LEU A 161 6.52 28.88 -8.52
N LYS A 162 5.84 29.68 -9.33
CA LYS A 162 4.49 30.16 -9.02
C LYS A 162 3.45 29.12 -9.46
N VAL A 163 2.60 28.70 -8.50
CA VAL A 163 1.52 27.72 -8.69
C VAL A 163 0.22 28.32 -8.11
N GLY A 164 -0.61 28.90 -8.96
CA GLY A 164 -1.76 29.70 -8.50
C GLY A 164 -1.30 30.87 -7.63
N PRO A 165 -1.83 31.05 -6.41
CA PRO A 165 -1.39 32.07 -5.45
C PRO A 165 -0.16 31.65 -4.65
N PHE A 166 0.30 30.40 -4.80
CA PHE A 166 1.41 29.82 -4.04
C PHE A 166 2.74 30.01 -4.78
N PHE A 167 3.84 30.01 -3.98
CA PHE A 167 5.18 29.83 -4.52
C PHE A 167 5.79 28.57 -3.89
N VAL A 168 6.28 27.68 -4.74
CA VAL A 168 6.87 26.40 -4.38
C VAL A 168 8.38 26.47 -4.51
N GLU A 169 9.10 26.06 -3.49
CA GLU A 169 10.54 25.84 -3.49
C GLU A 169 10.80 24.44 -2.95
N LEU A 170 11.75 23.71 -3.54
CA LEU A 170 12.25 22.44 -3.02
C LEU A 170 13.63 22.69 -2.38
N VAL A 171 13.79 22.23 -1.14
CA VAL A 171 15.05 22.34 -0.39
C VAL A 171 15.59 20.95 -0.15
N ARG A 172 16.83 20.68 -0.55
CA ARG A 172 17.46 19.37 -0.40
C ARG A 172 17.49 18.92 1.05
N ILE A 173 17.09 17.66 1.26
CA ILE A 173 17.19 16.95 2.52
C ILE A 173 17.73 15.54 2.26
N THR A 174 18.50 14.98 3.19
CA THR A 174 18.98 13.61 3.07
C THR A 174 17.93 12.61 3.57
N HIS A 175 17.78 11.51 2.83
CA HIS A 175 16.94 10.37 3.17
C HIS A 175 17.56 9.09 2.58
N SER A 176 16.85 7.96 2.56
CA SER A 176 17.31 6.69 1.98
C SER A 176 17.20 6.61 0.45
N ILE A 177 16.72 7.65 -0.21
CA ILE A 177 16.53 7.75 -1.65
C ILE A 177 17.11 9.07 -2.17
N PRO A 178 17.78 9.10 -3.34
CA PRO A 178 18.31 10.33 -3.92
C PRO A 178 17.22 11.36 -4.24
N GLY A 179 17.57 12.63 -4.21
CA GLY A 179 16.68 13.73 -4.61
C GLY A 179 15.52 13.98 -3.65
N SER A 180 15.65 13.58 -2.37
CA SER A 180 14.66 13.91 -1.33
C SER A 180 14.70 15.39 -0.98
N THR A 181 13.52 15.98 -0.77
CA THR A 181 13.36 17.42 -0.54
C THR A 181 12.33 17.74 0.51
N CYS A 182 12.55 18.82 1.26
CA CYS A 182 11.47 19.54 1.93
C CYS A 182 10.69 20.36 0.90
N ILE A 183 9.37 20.43 1.02
CA ILE A 183 8.53 21.36 0.26
C ILE A 183 8.36 22.64 1.08
N VAL A 184 8.81 23.75 0.54
CA VAL A 184 8.52 25.09 1.05
C VAL A 184 7.41 25.68 0.22
N LEU A 185 6.27 25.97 0.85
CA LEU A 185 5.09 26.53 0.21
C LEU A 185 4.79 27.91 0.81
N ASP A 186 5.12 28.97 0.08
CA ASP A 186 4.69 30.31 0.45
C ASP A 186 3.24 30.51 0.03
N THR A 187 2.40 30.82 0.99
CA THR A 187 0.97 31.07 0.80
C THR A 187 0.63 32.52 1.18
N PRO A 188 -0.53 33.04 0.77
CA PRO A 188 -0.94 34.38 1.23
C PRO A 188 -1.14 34.48 2.75
N ALA A 189 -1.34 33.37 3.46
CA ALA A 189 -1.43 33.33 4.93
C ALA A 189 -0.07 33.26 5.61
N GLY A 190 0.98 32.85 4.89
CA GLY A 190 2.35 32.66 5.40
C GLY A 190 3.01 31.41 4.84
N ARG A 191 4.26 31.21 5.17
CA ARG A 191 5.10 30.08 4.72
C ARG A 191 4.79 28.82 5.53
N ILE A 192 4.55 27.71 4.85
CA ILE A 192 4.56 26.38 5.46
C ILE A 192 5.69 25.53 4.89
N ILE A 193 6.23 24.64 5.71
CA ILE A 193 7.27 23.69 5.31
C ILE A 193 6.75 22.29 5.60
N ASN A 194 6.77 21.41 4.59
CA ASN A 194 6.62 19.96 4.76
C ASN A 194 8.00 19.32 4.64
N THR A 195 8.46 18.65 5.70
CA THR A 195 9.81 18.08 5.72
C THR A 195 10.01 16.96 4.73
N GLY A 196 8.92 16.29 4.28
CA GLY A 196 9.04 14.94 3.73
C GLY A 196 9.68 14.01 4.75
N ASP A 197 10.14 12.85 4.31
CA ASP A 197 10.95 11.95 5.13
C ASP A 197 12.40 12.39 5.13
N PHE A 198 13.02 12.44 6.29
CA PHE A 198 14.36 13.00 6.39
C PHE A 198 15.23 12.39 7.49
N ARG A 199 16.51 12.60 7.33
CA ARG A 199 17.55 12.58 8.37
C ARG A 199 18.60 13.65 8.04
N PHE A 200 19.51 13.92 8.96
CA PHE A 200 20.63 14.83 8.74
C PHE A 200 21.94 14.05 8.64
N ASP A 201 22.21 13.48 7.46
CA ASP A 201 23.45 12.72 7.21
C ASP A 201 24.63 13.68 6.99
N PRO A 202 25.67 13.66 7.87
CA PRO A 202 26.83 14.54 7.70
C PRO A 202 27.76 14.09 6.57
N ASN A 203 27.72 12.81 6.15
CA ASN A 203 28.57 12.23 5.12
C ASN A 203 27.78 11.29 4.19
N PRO A 204 26.79 11.82 3.42
CA PRO A 204 26.06 11.02 2.50
C PRO A 204 26.96 10.52 1.36
N LEU A 205 26.66 9.33 0.82
CA LEU A 205 27.50 8.66 -0.18
C LEU A 205 27.60 9.39 -1.52
N ASP A 206 26.57 10.12 -1.89
CA ASP A 206 26.50 10.97 -3.08
C ASP A 206 27.15 12.35 -2.86
N HIS A 207 27.58 12.65 -1.62
CA HIS A 207 28.12 13.94 -1.17
C HIS A 207 27.09 15.09 -1.16
N GLU A 208 25.81 14.78 -1.37
CA GLU A 208 24.72 15.74 -1.43
C GLU A 208 24.07 15.86 -0.04
N ARG A 209 24.60 16.78 0.78
CA ARG A 209 24.09 17.03 2.15
C ARG A 209 22.76 17.78 2.13
N SER A 210 22.02 17.66 3.24
CA SER A 210 20.87 18.55 3.50
C SER A 210 21.32 20.01 3.51
N ASP A 211 20.46 20.88 2.98
CA ASP A 211 20.75 22.33 2.91
C ASP A 211 20.38 23.04 4.21
N TYR A 212 21.25 22.88 5.19
CA TYR A 212 21.09 23.49 6.52
C TYR A 212 21.00 25.01 6.47
N GLU A 213 21.80 25.64 5.59
CA GLU A 213 21.85 27.09 5.51
C GLU A 213 20.54 27.66 4.99
N ARG A 214 19.94 26.99 3.97
CA ARG A 214 18.65 27.40 3.46
C ARG A 214 17.54 27.20 4.50
N LEU A 215 17.53 26.07 5.22
CA LEU A 215 16.56 25.81 6.29
C LEU A 215 16.63 26.87 7.40
N LYS A 216 17.82 27.26 7.83
CA LYS A 216 18.03 28.35 8.81
C LYS A 216 17.55 29.70 8.28
N GLN A 217 17.92 30.03 7.04
CA GLN A 217 17.47 31.25 6.39
C GLN A 217 15.95 31.34 6.32
N LEU A 218 15.28 30.25 5.93
CA LEU A 218 13.81 30.18 5.91
C LEU A 218 13.20 30.40 7.30
N GLY A 219 13.83 29.84 8.33
CA GLY A 219 13.45 30.07 9.73
C GLY A 219 13.59 31.54 10.15
N ASP A 220 14.67 32.20 9.74
CA ASP A 220 14.92 33.63 10.03
C ASP A 220 13.96 34.55 9.23
N GLU A 221 13.58 34.15 8.00
CA GLU A 221 12.58 34.84 7.19
C GLU A 221 11.14 34.68 7.75
N GLY A 222 10.88 33.63 8.53
CA GLY A 222 9.62 33.32 9.20
C GLY A 222 8.86 32.15 8.57
N VAL A 223 8.54 31.18 9.41
CA VAL A 223 7.74 29.99 9.06
C VAL A 223 6.45 29.99 9.87
N LEU A 224 5.32 30.00 9.16
CA LEU A 224 3.98 29.94 9.78
C LEU A 224 3.75 28.57 10.41
N ALA A 225 3.98 27.50 9.65
CA ALA A 225 3.79 26.15 10.17
C ALA A 225 4.86 25.18 9.62
N LEU A 226 5.31 24.26 10.48
CA LEU A 226 6.13 23.10 10.13
C LEU A 226 5.24 21.84 10.18
N LEU A 227 5.13 21.16 9.05
CA LEU A 227 4.58 19.81 8.92
C LEU A 227 5.77 18.86 8.94
N SER A 228 6.00 18.14 10.04
CA SER A 228 7.19 17.31 10.21
C SER A 228 6.84 15.84 10.38
N GLU A 229 7.50 14.98 9.58
CA GLU A 229 7.39 13.52 9.72
C GLU A 229 7.73 13.07 11.14
N SER A 230 7.17 11.97 11.60
CA SER A 230 7.28 11.52 13.00
C SER A 230 7.78 10.08 13.15
N THR A 231 8.13 9.41 12.05
CA THR A 231 8.31 7.95 11.95
C THR A 231 9.17 7.35 13.06
N THR A 232 10.27 8.00 13.42
CA THR A 232 11.25 7.49 14.41
C THR A 232 11.56 8.49 15.53
N VAL A 233 10.65 9.41 15.85
CA VAL A 233 10.85 10.45 16.87
C VAL A 233 11.09 9.89 18.29
N GLU A 234 10.69 8.64 18.54
CA GLU A 234 10.94 7.95 19.82
C GLU A 234 12.39 7.41 19.92
N ARG A 235 13.16 7.40 18.82
CA ARG A 235 14.57 6.97 18.84
C ARG A 235 15.46 8.08 19.36
N LEU A 236 16.17 7.82 20.46
CA LEU A 236 17.08 8.77 21.07
C LEU A 236 18.36 8.99 20.25
N GLY A 237 18.97 10.16 20.38
CA GLY A 237 20.22 10.52 19.74
C GLY A 237 20.07 10.90 18.27
N ARG A 238 21.08 10.59 17.47
CA ARG A 238 21.17 10.89 16.03
C ARG A 238 21.23 9.59 15.23
N THR A 239 20.66 9.63 14.02
CA THR A 239 20.81 8.55 13.05
C THR A 239 22.26 8.56 12.52
N PRO A 240 22.98 7.42 12.55
CA PRO A 240 24.33 7.34 11.99
C PRO A 240 24.37 7.68 10.50
N SER A 241 25.53 8.12 10.01
CA SER A 241 25.73 8.34 8.57
C SER A 241 25.69 7.03 7.80
N GLU A 242 25.17 7.05 6.56
CA GLU A 242 25.20 5.93 5.63
C GLU A 242 26.63 5.44 5.37
N SER A 243 27.63 6.33 5.39
CA SER A 243 29.05 5.97 5.23
C SER A 243 29.57 5.01 6.30
N THR A 244 28.91 4.91 7.47
CA THR A 244 29.35 4.00 8.55
C THR A 244 29.22 2.52 8.20
N ILE A 245 28.38 2.17 7.21
CA ILE A 245 28.19 0.79 6.79
C ILE A 245 29.03 0.39 5.57
N GLU A 246 29.75 1.34 4.96
CA GLU A 246 30.55 1.07 3.77
C GLU A 246 31.65 0.04 4.03
N GLN A 247 32.43 0.24 5.09
CA GLN A 247 33.49 -0.68 5.46
C GLN A 247 32.96 -2.07 5.80
N SER A 248 31.81 -2.15 6.47
CA SER A 248 31.17 -3.45 6.78
C SER A 248 30.85 -4.26 5.53
N PHE A 249 30.40 -3.62 4.44
CA PHE A 249 30.19 -4.29 3.17
C PHE A 249 31.48 -4.71 2.47
N VAL A 250 32.54 -3.89 2.54
CA VAL A 250 33.86 -4.26 2.00
C VAL A 250 34.38 -5.51 2.72
N ASP A 251 34.40 -5.48 4.05
CA ASP A 251 34.91 -6.58 4.90
C ASP A 251 34.08 -7.88 4.70
N LEU A 252 32.77 -7.76 4.66
CA LEU A 252 31.89 -8.90 4.45
C LEU A 252 32.09 -9.52 3.05
N ILE A 253 32.22 -8.70 2.01
CA ILE A 253 32.42 -9.18 0.64
C ILE A 253 33.81 -9.82 0.49
N GLU A 254 34.83 -9.32 1.18
CA GLU A 254 36.16 -9.91 1.22
C GLU A 254 36.17 -11.28 1.90
N GLN A 255 35.51 -11.38 3.05
CA GLN A 255 35.55 -12.60 3.90
C GLN A 255 34.62 -13.71 3.43
N ALA A 256 33.54 -13.39 2.68
CA ALA A 256 32.56 -14.40 2.27
C ALA A 256 33.15 -15.40 1.27
N PRO A 257 33.13 -16.72 1.57
CA PRO A 257 33.74 -17.75 0.72
C PRO A 257 32.93 -18.05 -0.54
N GLY A 258 31.62 -17.84 -0.48
CA GLY A 258 30.66 -18.15 -1.54
C GLY A 258 30.05 -16.93 -2.21
N ARG A 259 28.86 -17.11 -2.77
CA ARG A 259 28.05 -16.05 -3.35
C ARG A 259 27.45 -15.20 -2.23
N ILE A 260 27.22 -13.92 -2.51
CA ILE A 260 26.61 -12.99 -1.57
C ILE A 260 25.30 -12.52 -2.18
N PHE A 261 24.24 -12.54 -1.39
CA PHE A 261 22.91 -12.02 -1.75
C PHE A 261 22.56 -10.89 -0.79
N VAL A 262 22.34 -9.70 -1.32
CA VAL A 262 21.98 -8.54 -0.50
C VAL A 262 20.55 -8.13 -0.79
N GLY A 263 19.68 -8.35 0.20
CA GLY A 263 18.28 -7.91 0.18
C GLY A 263 18.16 -6.49 0.72
N LEU A 264 17.58 -5.59 -0.07
CA LEU A 264 17.33 -4.20 0.33
C LEU A 264 16.16 -3.59 -0.45
N PHE A 265 15.74 -2.39 -0.07
CA PHE A 265 14.73 -1.62 -0.80
C PHE A 265 15.24 -1.22 -2.19
N SER A 266 14.43 -1.45 -3.20
CA SER A 266 14.78 -1.18 -4.61
C SER A 266 15.07 0.29 -4.92
N THR A 267 14.69 1.20 -4.04
CA THR A 267 14.85 2.65 -4.19
C THR A 267 16.12 3.20 -3.52
N ASN A 268 16.77 2.41 -2.65
CA ASN A 268 17.98 2.85 -1.96
C ASN A 268 19.22 2.75 -2.87
N MET A 269 19.26 3.63 -3.88
CA MET A 269 20.32 3.61 -4.91
C MET A 269 21.70 3.96 -4.37
N ASN A 270 21.80 4.77 -3.32
CA ASN A 270 23.06 5.07 -2.66
C ASN A 270 23.67 3.80 -2.06
N ARG A 271 22.87 2.97 -1.38
CA ARG A 271 23.33 1.67 -0.85
C ARG A 271 23.65 0.67 -1.96
N VAL A 272 22.86 0.65 -3.03
CA VAL A 272 23.20 -0.17 -4.22
C VAL A 272 24.56 0.26 -4.79
N GLN A 273 24.83 1.56 -4.91
CA GLN A 273 26.14 2.08 -5.38
C GLN A 273 27.28 1.64 -4.46
N MET A 274 27.08 1.71 -3.14
CA MET A 274 28.05 1.24 -2.15
C MET A 274 28.38 -0.25 -2.35
N ILE A 275 27.36 -1.10 -2.47
CA ILE A 275 27.54 -2.55 -2.69
C ILE A 275 28.25 -2.82 -4.01
N VAL A 276 27.90 -2.09 -5.07
CA VAL A 276 28.60 -2.17 -6.36
C VAL A 276 30.08 -1.79 -6.22
N ASN A 277 30.38 -0.71 -5.51
CA ASN A 277 31.76 -0.27 -5.27
C ASN A 277 32.56 -1.32 -4.47
N ALA A 278 31.97 -1.86 -3.40
CA ALA A 278 32.59 -2.90 -2.58
C ALA A 278 32.79 -4.22 -3.36
N ALA A 279 31.84 -4.60 -4.22
CA ALA A 279 31.98 -5.76 -5.09
C ALA A 279 33.11 -5.58 -6.12
N VAL A 280 33.18 -4.42 -6.76
CA VAL A 280 34.25 -4.07 -7.71
C VAL A 280 35.62 -4.06 -7.04
N HIS A 281 35.72 -3.48 -5.83
CA HIS A 281 36.94 -3.47 -5.02
C HIS A 281 37.47 -4.88 -4.80
N ASN A 282 36.59 -5.83 -4.51
CA ASN A 282 36.91 -7.23 -4.28
C ASN A 282 36.92 -8.11 -5.55
N GLY A 283 36.90 -7.49 -6.75
CA GLY A 283 36.97 -8.19 -8.03
C GLY A 283 35.73 -9.03 -8.37
N ARG A 284 34.60 -8.84 -7.68
CA ARG A 284 33.34 -9.57 -7.91
C ARG A 284 32.46 -8.86 -8.93
N LYS A 285 31.68 -9.63 -9.67
CA LYS A 285 30.60 -9.15 -10.55
C LYS A 285 29.32 -8.96 -9.74
N VAL A 286 28.44 -8.11 -10.24
CA VAL A 286 27.15 -7.84 -9.62
C VAL A 286 26.00 -8.32 -10.51
N ALA A 287 25.06 -9.05 -9.96
CA ALA A 287 23.78 -9.35 -10.60
C ALA A 287 22.64 -8.66 -9.84
N MET A 288 21.61 -8.28 -10.59
CA MET A 288 20.41 -7.67 -9.98
C MET A 288 19.22 -8.59 -10.18
N ASP A 289 18.37 -8.72 -9.15
CA ASP A 289 17.13 -9.48 -9.23
C ASP A 289 15.95 -8.81 -8.52
N GLY A 290 14.80 -8.89 -9.16
CA GLY A 290 13.57 -8.16 -8.80
C GLY A 290 13.25 -7.09 -9.84
N ARG A 291 12.00 -7.09 -10.33
CA ARG A 291 11.57 -6.15 -11.39
C ARG A 291 11.78 -4.69 -11.00
N SER A 292 11.33 -4.30 -9.81
CA SER A 292 11.49 -2.93 -9.31
C SER A 292 12.97 -2.54 -9.14
N MET A 293 13.83 -3.49 -8.70
CA MET A 293 15.26 -3.26 -8.54
C MET A 293 15.93 -2.93 -9.87
N VAL A 294 15.62 -3.72 -10.91
CA VAL A 294 16.19 -3.52 -12.26
C VAL A 294 15.68 -2.21 -12.87
N SER A 295 14.37 -1.93 -12.81
CA SER A 295 13.82 -0.72 -13.44
C SER A 295 14.29 0.56 -12.75
N THR A 296 14.37 0.57 -11.42
CA THR A 296 14.90 1.74 -10.68
C THR A 296 16.39 1.94 -10.95
N LEU A 297 17.17 0.86 -11.04
CA LEU A 297 18.58 0.93 -11.44
C LEU A 297 18.75 1.56 -12.84
N GLU A 298 17.99 1.06 -13.83
CA GLU A 298 18.06 1.58 -15.21
C GLU A 298 17.72 3.08 -15.25
N MET A 299 16.70 3.50 -14.51
CA MET A 299 16.32 4.90 -14.37
C MET A 299 17.45 5.71 -13.70
N ALA A 300 18.00 5.24 -12.58
CA ALA A 300 19.08 5.91 -11.84
C ALA A 300 20.34 6.09 -12.69
N VAL A 301 20.73 5.06 -13.47
CA VAL A 301 21.87 5.14 -14.41
C VAL A 301 21.58 6.13 -15.55
N ARG A 302 20.39 6.07 -16.15
CA ARG A 302 19.98 6.96 -17.25
C ARG A 302 20.04 8.43 -16.84
N HIS A 303 19.62 8.74 -15.62
CA HIS A 303 19.58 10.11 -15.09
C HIS A 303 20.88 10.55 -14.39
N GLY A 304 21.91 9.66 -14.31
CA GLY A 304 23.24 9.97 -13.80
C GLY A 304 23.39 9.90 -12.29
N PHE A 305 22.42 9.30 -11.57
CA PHE A 305 22.48 9.08 -10.11
C PHE A 305 23.35 7.90 -9.70
N MET A 306 23.69 7.02 -10.65
CA MET A 306 24.59 5.90 -10.41
C MET A 306 25.71 5.84 -11.43
N LYS A 307 26.91 5.48 -10.95
CA LYS A 307 28.13 5.33 -11.77
C LYS A 307 28.58 3.87 -11.70
N ILE A 308 28.43 3.14 -12.81
CA ILE A 308 28.74 1.72 -12.86
C ILE A 308 29.89 1.47 -13.81
N PRO A 309 31.03 0.93 -13.34
CA PRO A 309 32.14 0.56 -14.21
C PRO A 309 31.69 -0.46 -15.29
N LYS A 310 32.21 -0.29 -16.50
CA LYS A 310 31.86 -1.20 -17.60
C LYS A 310 32.22 -2.64 -17.29
N GLY A 311 31.30 -3.56 -17.55
CA GLY A 311 31.48 -4.99 -17.32
C GLY A 311 31.32 -5.43 -15.88
N THR A 312 30.80 -4.58 -14.97
CA THR A 312 30.46 -4.95 -13.59
C THR A 312 29.22 -5.83 -13.52
N PHE A 313 28.15 -5.47 -14.27
CA PHE A 313 26.89 -6.22 -14.23
C PHE A 313 26.90 -7.46 -15.11
N VAL A 314 26.28 -8.53 -14.58
CA VAL A 314 25.98 -9.77 -15.26
C VAL A 314 24.50 -10.12 -15.14
N PRO A 315 23.89 -10.72 -16.18
CA PRO A 315 22.51 -11.21 -16.07
C PRO A 315 22.38 -12.26 -14.96
N ILE A 316 21.28 -12.21 -14.17
CA ILE A 316 21.02 -13.20 -13.12
C ILE A 316 21.00 -14.65 -13.62
N ALA A 317 20.61 -14.87 -14.87
CA ALA A 317 20.63 -16.18 -15.54
C ALA A 317 22.04 -16.77 -15.73
N ASN A 318 23.07 -15.94 -15.71
CA ASN A 318 24.47 -16.37 -15.85
C ASN A 318 25.12 -16.76 -14.52
N VAL A 319 24.57 -16.31 -13.40
CA VAL A 319 25.10 -16.57 -12.04
C VAL A 319 25.35 -18.06 -11.76
N PRO A 320 24.45 -19.00 -12.15
CA PRO A 320 24.71 -20.44 -11.92
C PRO A 320 25.98 -20.99 -12.57
N ASN A 321 26.49 -20.32 -13.60
CA ASN A 321 27.68 -20.74 -14.39
C ASN A 321 28.96 -20.02 -13.95
N MET A 322 28.88 -19.13 -12.95
CA MET A 322 30.03 -18.40 -12.40
C MET A 322 30.62 -19.15 -11.20
N LYS A 323 31.87 -18.83 -10.85
CA LYS A 323 32.42 -19.30 -9.59
C LYS A 323 31.76 -18.54 -8.43
N ASP A 324 31.50 -19.24 -7.32
CA ASP A 324 30.71 -18.69 -6.22
C ASP A 324 31.32 -17.42 -5.62
N HIS A 325 32.63 -17.35 -5.48
CA HIS A 325 33.34 -16.17 -4.95
C HIS A 325 33.44 -14.99 -5.95
N GLU A 326 32.94 -15.13 -7.17
CA GLU A 326 33.02 -14.08 -8.21
C GLU A 326 31.76 -13.20 -8.29
N VAL A 327 30.71 -13.45 -7.47
CA VAL A 327 29.42 -12.78 -7.66
C VAL A 327 28.80 -12.27 -6.37
N VAL A 328 28.20 -11.08 -6.48
CA VAL A 328 27.28 -10.48 -5.51
C VAL A 328 25.92 -10.29 -6.22
N VAL A 329 24.85 -10.72 -5.60
CA VAL A 329 23.47 -10.55 -6.10
C VAL A 329 22.75 -9.53 -5.24
N VAL A 330 22.33 -8.42 -5.82
CA VAL A 330 21.48 -7.43 -5.16
C VAL A 330 20.03 -7.70 -5.53
N CYS A 331 19.14 -7.86 -4.56
CA CYS A 331 17.79 -8.35 -4.81
C CYS A 331 16.73 -7.72 -3.90
N THR A 332 15.47 -7.85 -4.32
CA THR A 332 14.30 -7.49 -3.51
C THR A 332 13.98 -8.59 -2.49
N GLY A 333 13.23 -8.24 -1.43
CA GLY A 333 12.71 -9.21 -0.48
C GLY A 333 13.21 -9.02 0.95
N SER A 334 13.83 -7.90 1.27
CA SER A 334 14.30 -7.62 2.63
C SER A 334 13.19 -7.46 3.67
N GLN A 335 11.93 -7.33 3.24
CA GLN A 335 10.75 -7.27 4.09
C GLN A 335 9.95 -8.60 4.13
N GLY A 336 10.47 -9.66 3.53
CA GLY A 336 9.80 -10.97 3.50
C GLY A 336 8.61 -11.06 2.55
N GLU A 337 8.48 -10.15 1.59
CA GLU A 337 7.35 -10.10 0.66
C GLU A 337 7.25 -11.42 -0.15
N PRO A 338 6.07 -12.08 -0.20
CA PRO A 338 5.91 -13.43 -0.72
C PRO A 338 6.39 -13.64 -2.18
N SER A 339 6.26 -12.62 -3.02
CA SER A 339 6.65 -12.67 -4.43
C SER A 339 8.07 -12.15 -4.72
N SER A 340 8.80 -11.73 -3.70
CA SER A 340 10.14 -11.15 -3.83
C SER A 340 11.18 -12.17 -4.31
N ALA A 341 12.31 -11.66 -4.81
CA ALA A 341 13.40 -12.50 -5.28
C ALA A 341 13.96 -13.37 -4.15
N LEU A 342 14.25 -12.77 -2.99
CA LEU A 342 14.84 -13.47 -1.86
C LEU A 342 13.89 -14.51 -1.26
N GLN A 343 12.59 -14.21 -1.16
CA GLN A 343 11.60 -15.18 -0.68
C GLN A 343 11.51 -16.40 -1.60
N ARG A 344 11.54 -16.21 -2.94
CA ARG A 344 11.58 -17.33 -3.88
C ARG A 344 12.87 -18.14 -3.79
N MET A 345 14.01 -17.52 -3.45
CA MET A 345 15.26 -18.23 -3.17
C MET A 345 15.13 -19.05 -1.88
N ALA A 346 14.55 -18.48 -0.84
CA ALA A 346 14.30 -19.13 0.45
C ALA A 346 13.34 -20.32 0.33
N SER A 347 12.28 -20.24 -0.47
CA SER A 347 11.37 -21.36 -0.74
C SER A 347 11.94 -22.40 -1.72
N GLY A 348 12.96 -22.03 -2.50
CA GLY A 348 13.56 -22.90 -3.55
C GLY A 348 12.89 -22.79 -4.91
N ASP A 349 11.95 -21.85 -5.09
CA ASP A 349 11.17 -21.64 -6.31
C ASP A 349 11.80 -20.64 -7.27
N HIS A 350 12.99 -20.12 -6.93
CA HIS A 350 13.68 -19.17 -7.80
C HIS A 350 14.13 -19.82 -9.11
N LYS A 351 13.82 -19.15 -10.23
CA LYS A 351 14.05 -19.71 -11.57
C LYS A 351 15.51 -20.10 -11.87
N TYR A 352 16.46 -19.29 -11.42
CA TYR A 352 17.88 -19.45 -11.76
C TYR A 352 18.74 -19.82 -10.55
N ILE A 353 18.42 -19.31 -9.36
CA ILE A 353 19.25 -19.46 -8.17
C ILE A 353 18.78 -20.67 -7.35
N LYS A 354 19.71 -21.55 -7.05
CA LYS A 354 19.60 -22.57 -5.98
C LYS A 354 20.65 -22.23 -4.94
N LEU A 355 20.20 -22.00 -3.71
CA LEU A 355 21.10 -21.66 -2.60
C LEU A 355 22.00 -22.84 -2.21
N LYS A 356 23.18 -22.54 -1.69
CA LYS A 356 24.23 -23.49 -1.28
C LYS A 356 24.68 -23.15 0.16
N GLU A 357 25.28 -24.11 0.86
CA GLU A 357 25.76 -23.94 2.25
C GLU A 357 26.75 -22.79 2.45
N GLN A 358 27.57 -22.46 1.45
CA GLN A 358 28.56 -21.39 1.56
C GLN A 358 28.04 -20.04 1.08
N ASP A 359 26.77 -19.95 0.71
CA ASP A 359 26.16 -18.68 0.35
C ASP A 359 25.95 -17.80 1.58
N THR A 360 26.10 -16.51 1.40
CA THR A 360 25.84 -15.48 2.41
C THR A 360 24.66 -14.64 1.98
N VAL A 361 23.70 -14.41 2.87
CA VAL A 361 22.58 -13.50 2.67
C VAL A 361 22.69 -12.35 3.67
N VAL A 362 22.52 -11.12 3.18
CA VAL A 362 22.50 -9.91 3.99
C VAL A 362 21.12 -9.25 3.85
N LEU A 363 20.43 -9.04 4.96
CA LEU A 363 19.22 -8.22 5.01
C LEU A 363 19.63 -6.80 5.42
N SER A 364 19.83 -5.95 4.40
CA SER A 364 20.24 -4.56 4.61
C SER A 364 19.05 -3.63 4.76
N SER A 365 18.13 -3.98 5.67
CA SER A 365 16.96 -3.20 6.06
C SER A 365 16.54 -3.56 7.48
N THR A 366 15.73 -2.70 8.10
CA THR A 366 14.95 -3.05 9.30
C THR A 366 13.50 -3.29 8.91
N PRO A 367 12.74 -4.08 9.67
CA PRO A 367 11.29 -4.20 9.47
C PRO A 367 10.62 -2.82 9.49
N ILE A 368 9.69 -2.61 8.58
CA ILE A 368 8.90 -1.38 8.56
C ILE A 368 8.01 -1.37 9.82
N PRO A 369 8.05 -0.32 10.65
CA PRO A 369 7.24 -0.23 11.85
C PRO A 369 5.75 -0.45 11.56
N GLU A 370 5.06 -1.17 12.45
CA GLU A 370 3.60 -1.42 12.39
C GLU A 370 3.10 -2.18 11.15
N SER A 371 3.99 -2.64 10.24
CA SER A 371 3.63 -3.39 9.02
C SER A 371 3.33 -4.88 9.25
N GLY A 372 3.71 -5.44 10.41
CA GLY A 372 3.62 -6.89 10.68
C GLY A 372 4.66 -7.75 9.94
N ASN A 373 5.61 -7.14 9.23
CA ASN A 373 6.61 -7.82 8.40
C ASN A 373 7.63 -8.66 9.21
N ASP A 374 7.77 -8.42 10.51
CA ASP A 374 8.68 -9.21 11.38
C ASP A 374 8.45 -10.72 11.26
N SER A 375 7.19 -11.15 11.22
CA SER A 375 6.84 -12.57 11.08
C SER A 375 7.22 -13.12 9.71
N LEU A 376 6.98 -12.37 8.64
CA LEU A 376 7.34 -12.77 7.27
C LEU A 376 8.85 -12.86 7.08
N ILE A 377 9.58 -11.89 7.63
CA ILE A 377 11.05 -11.88 7.64
C ILE A 377 11.57 -13.11 8.40
N GLY A 378 11.02 -13.40 9.59
CA GLY A 378 11.41 -14.57 10.38
C GLY A 378 11.21 -15.88 9.62
N VAL A 379 10.08 -16.08 8.98
CA VAL A 379 9.82 -17.28 8.15
C VAL A 379 10.81 -17.38 6.97
N MET A 380 11.14 -16.26 6.34
CA MET A 380 12.13 -16.23 5.26
C MET A 380 13.53 -16.58 5.77
N VAL A 381 13.97 -15.98 6.88
CA VAL A 381 15.28 -16.26 7.51
C VAL A 381 15.40 -17.73 7.90
N ASP A 382 14.36 -18.32 8.50
CA ASP A 382 14.30 -19.75 8.80
C ASP A 382 14.46 -20.61 7.53
N GLY A 383 13.78 -20.23 6.45
CA GLY A 383 13.87 -20.90 5.15
C GLY A 383 15.28 -20.85 4.55
N LEU A 384 15.96 -19.72 4.67
CA LEU A 384 17.35 -19.52 4.25
C LEU A 384 18.31 -20.36 5.10
N THR A 385 18.20 -20.27 6.42
CA THR A 385 19.07 -20.99 7.37
C THR A 385 18.94 -22.52 7.24
N ARG A 386 17.73 -23.04 7.01
CA ARG A 386 17.51 -24.47 6.73
C ARG A 386 18.21 -24.97 5.47
N ARG A 387 18.60 -24.08 4.55
CA ARG A 387 19.39 -24.40 3.36
C ARG A 387 20.90 -24.30 3.58
N GLY A 388 21.32 -24.08 4.83
CA GLY A 388 22.73 -23.94 5.21
C GLY A 388 23.34 -22.59 4.84
N VAL A 389 22.52 -21.58 4.53
CA VAL A 389 22.96 -20.23 4.17
C VAL A 389 23.28 -19.44 5.44
N HIS A 390 24.39 -18.71 5.43
CA HIS A 390 24.71 -17.76 6.50
C HIS A 390 23.91 -16.48 6.31
N VAL A 391 23.10 -16.11 7.30
CA VAL A 391 22.21 -14.93 7.19
C VAL A 391 22.63 -13.85 8.18
N PHE A 392 23.00 -12.68 7.65
CA PHE A 392 23.23 -11.46 8.42
C PHE A 392 22.02 -10.53 8.36
N GLU A 393 21.54 -10.14 9.52
CA GLU A 393 20.49 -9.13 9.69
C GLU A 393 20.93 -8.08 10.73
N HIS A 394 20.23 -6.95 10.80
CA HIS A 394 20.60 -5.85 11.70
C HIS A 394 20.65 -6.23 13.19
N ARG A 395 20.08 -7.38 13.58
CA ARG A 395 20.03 -7.86 14.99
C ARG A 395 21.17 -8.79 15.37
N ASN A 396 21.81 -9.45 14.39
CA ASN A 396 22.78 -10.51 14.66
C ASN A 396 24.19 -10.27 14.09
N HIS A 397 24.37 -9.22 13.25
CA HIS A 397 25.65 -8.97 12.59
C HIS A 397 26.84 -8.81 13.58
N GLU A 398 26.58 -8.25 14.77
CA GLU A 398 27.61 -8.06 15.80
C GLU A 398 28.11 -9.39 16.40
N LEU A 399 27.26 -10.44 16.43
CA LEU A 399 27.61 -11.77 16.91
C LEU A 399 28.72 -12.40 16.07
N ASP A 400 28.77 -12.06 14.78
CA ASP A 400 29.74 -12.56 13.81
C ASP A 400 30.93 -11.59 13.61
N GLY A 401 31.01 -10.53 14.41
CA GLY A 401 32.08 -9.53 14.33
C GLY A 401 32.01 -8.63 13.10
N ILE A 402 30.85 -8.58 12.43
CA ILE A 402 30.60 -7.70 11.30
C ILE A 402 30.06 -6.36 11.80
N GLY A 403 30.50 -5.25 11.23
CA GLY A 403 29.97 -3.92 11.52
C GLY A 403 28.52 -3.75 11.08
N PRO A 404 27.90 -2.59 11.32
CA PRO A 404 26.50 -2.35 10.97
C PRO A 404 26.27 -2.54 9.45
N LEU A 405 25.13 -3.13 9.09
CA LEU A 405 24.76 -3.44 7.71
C LEU A 405 23.56 -2.63 7.22
N HIS A 406 22.99 -1.80 8.10
CA HIS A 406 21.85 -0.96 7.82
C HIS A 406 21.85 0.31 8.66
N VAL A 407 21.44 1.40 8.06
CA VAL A 407 21.13 2.68 8.71
C VAL A 407 19.74 3.13 8.30
N SER A 408 18.96 3.67 9.25
CA SER A 408 17.62 4.21 8.99
C SER A 408 17.67 5.39 8.00
N GLY A 409 16.65 5.48 7.14
CA GLY A 409 16.43 6.67 6.31
C GLY A 409 15.86 7.86 7.08
N HIS A 410 15.29 7.62 8.28
CA HIS A 410 14.61 8.63 9.09
C HIS A 410 15.48 9.18 10.20
N ALA A 411 15.19 10.40 10.60
CA ALA A 411 15.81 11.14 11.70
C ALA A 411 15.64 10.40 13.05
N SER A 412 16.53 10.68 13.99
CA SER A 412 16.33 10.38 15.41
C SER A 412 16.01 11.68 16.17
N GLN A 413 15.73 11.59 17.46
CA GLN A 413 15.14 12.67 18.26
C GLN A 413 15.93 14.00 18.19
N ASP A 414 17.26 13.94 18.18
CA ASP A 414 18.10 15.14 18.10
C ASP A 414 17.97 15.88 16.76
N GLU A 415 17.75 15.13 15.67
CA GLU A 415 17.62 15.70 14.33
C GLU A 415 16.23 16.33 14.13
N TYR A 416 15.17 15.74 14.72
CA TYR A 416 13.86 16.39 14.77
C TYR A 416 13.90 17.69 15.56
N ALA A 417 14.61 17.71 16.70
CA ALA A 417 14.82 18.93 17.48
C ALA A 417 15.59 19.99 16.67
N GLU A 418 16.64 19.57 15.93
CA GLU A 418 17.42 20.44 15.06
C GLU A 418 16.58 21.04 13.92
N MET A 419 15.71 20.26 13.29
CA MET A 419 14.77 20.75 12.28
C MET A 419 13.88 21.86 12.84
N ILE A 420 13.30 21.65 14.02
CA ILE A 420 12.44 22.63 14.69
C ILE A 420 13.25 23.91 15.03
N GLN A 421 14.47 23.75 15.54
CA GLN A 421 15.34 24.89 15.90
C GLN A 421 15.77 25.72 14.68
N MET A 422 16.05 25.05 13.54
CA MET A 422 16.42 25.74 12.30
C MET A 422 15.25 26.51 11.69
N THR A 423 14.09 25.87 11.61
CA THR A 423 12.91 26.42 10.93
C THR A 423 12.11 27.38 11.79
N LYS A 424 12.24 27.34 13.13
CA LYS A 424 11.58 28.25 14.10
C LYS A 424 10.10 28.48 13.82
N PRO A 425 9.29 27.43 13.63
CA PRO A 425 7.91 27.59 13.16
C PRO A 425 7.02 28.20 14.25
N LYS A 426 6.04 29.02 13.85
CA LYS A 426 5.02 29.52 14.75
C LYS A 426 4.07 28.41 15.18
N PHE A 427 3.65 27.54 14.24
CA PHE A 427 2.78 26.38 14.45
C PHE A 427 3.48 25.09 14.09
N PHE A 428 3.11 24.02 14.80
CA PHE A 428 3.68 22.69 14.61
C PHE A 428 2.59 21.63 14.39
N ILE A 429 2.73 20.88 13.30
CA ILE A 429 1.81 19.81 12.91
C ILE A 429 2.65 18.56 12.61
N PRO A 430 2.71 17.58 13.53
CA PRO A 430 3.36 16.31 13.24
C PRO A 430 2.54 15.51 12.23
N ILE A 431 3.22 14.93 11.24
CA ILE A 431 2.66 14.12 10.17
C ILE A 431 3.35 12.75 10.13
N TYR A 432 2.85 11.81 9.33
CA TYR A 432 3.46 10.51 9.01
C TYR A 432 3.79 9.67 10.25
N GLY A 433 2.76 9.28 11.00
CA GLY A 433 2.93 8.45 12.17
C GLY A 433 1.63 8.18 12.93
N ALA A 434 1.64 7.13 13.75
CA ALA A 434 0.54 6.83 14.66
C ALA A 434 0.29 7.99 15.64
N TYR A 435 -0.95 8.16 16.08
CA TYR A 435 -1.34 9.26 16.97
C TYR A 435 -0.42 9.40 18.21
N ARG A 436 -0.03 8.28 18.84
CA ARG A 436 0.87 8.28 19.99
C ARG A 436 2.28 8.81 19.64
N VAL A 437 2.81 8.43 18.47
CA VAL A 437 4.13 8.83 17.99
C VAL A 437 4.15 10.33 17.67
N LYS A 438 3.11 10.81 16.98
CA LYS A 438 2.91 12.24 16.72
C LYS A 438 2.75 13.05 18.03
N GLN A 439 2.11 12.47 19.05
CA GLN A 439 2.02 13.14 20.36
C GLN A 439 3.42 13.29 21.00
N ARG A 440 4.30 12.28 20.88
CA ARG A 440 5.70 12.39 21.32
C ARG A 440 6.46 13.49 20.58
N HIS A 441 6.17 13.65 19.28
CA HIS A 441 6.77 14.72 18.49
C HIS A 441 6.30 16.12 18.95
N ILE A 442 5.02 16.26 19.33
CA ILE A 442 4.52 17.48 19.96
C ILE A 442 5.22 17.76 21.28
N ASP A 443 5.42 16.75 22.13
CA ASP A 443 6.13 16.90 23.40
C ASP A 443 7.57 17.37 23.16
N LEU A 444 8.23 16.85 22.12
CA LEU A 444 9.55 17.31 21.67
C LEU A 444 9.50 18.78 21.21
N ALA A 445 8.51 19.17 20.40
CA ALA A 445 8.35 20.53 19.91
C ALA A 445 8.15 21.54 21.04
N ILE A 446 7.36 21.17 22.06
CA ILE A 446 7.18 21.97 23.27
C ILE A 446 8.51 22.14 24.02
N ASN A 447 9.32 21.09 24.13
CA ASN A 447 10.64 21.15 24.75
C ASN A 447 11.62 22.05 23.93
N GLN A 448 11.38 22.23 22.61
CA GLN A 448 12.12 23.18 21.78
C GLN A 448 11.55 24.61 21.85
N GLY A 449 10.54 24.87 22.70
CA GLY A 449 10.01 26.21 22.96
C GLY A 449 8.74 26.57 22.18
N ILE A 450 8.13 25.65 21.41
CA ILE A 450 6.85 25.91 20.74
C ILE A 450 5.72 25.83 21.79
N PRO A 451 4.87 26.87 21.92
CA PRO A 451 3.76 26.82 22.87
C PRO A 451 2.81 25.66 22.55
N ARG A 452 2.32 24.96 23.59
CA ARG A 452 1.36 23.83 23.41
C ARG A 452 0.12 24.23 22.58
N ALA A 453 -0.36 25.47 22.74
CA ALA A 453 -1.49 25.98 21.98
C ALA A 453 -1.23 26.13 20.47
N ASN A 454 0.05 26.13 20.07
CA ASN A 454 0.51 26.22 18.71
C ASN A 454 0.84 24.85 18.08
N CYS A 455 0.51 23.75 18.77
CA CYS A 455 0.71 22.38 18.30
C CYS A 455 -0.64 21.67 18.12
N VAL A 456 -0.86 21.00 16.98
CA VAL A 456 -2.08 20.24 16.68
C VAL A 456 -1.71 18.82 16.24
N ASN A 457 -2.26 17.81 16.89
CA ASN A 457 -2.19 16.41 16.47
C ASN A 457 -3.49 16.06 15.71
N ALA A 458 -3.46 16.25 14.39
CA ALA A 458 -4.62 15.99 13.54
C ALA A 458 -4.60 14.55 13.01
N GLY A 459 -5.78 13.94 12.87
CA GLY A 459 -6.01 12.67 12.17
C GLY A 459 -6.27 12.86 10.68
N ASN A 460 -6.41 11.74 9.94
CA ASN A 460 -6.85 11.79 8.55
C ASN A 460 -8.24 12.43 8.47
N GLY A 461 -8.46 13.28 7.46
CA GLY A 461 -9.72 14.00 7.25
C GLY A 461 -9.92 15.23 8.13
N GLU A 462 -9.24 15.36 9.25
CA GLU A 462 -9.36 16.55 10.09
C GLU A 462 -8.75 17.78 9.42
N VAL A 463 -9.50 18.87 9.45
CA VAL A 463 -9.13 20.13 8.83
C VAL A 463 -8.40 21.02 9.83
N VAL A 464 -7.10 21.23 9.62
CA VAL A 464 -6.32 22.22 10.36
C VAL A 464 -6.44 23.56 9.65
N ALA A 465 -7.20 24.50 10.22
CA ALA A 465 -7.36 25.84 9.68
C ALA A 465 -6.47 26.84 10.41
N MET A 466 -5.75 27.67 9.67
CA MET A 466 -4.84 28.66 10.24
C MET A 466 -4.88 30.02 9.57
N THR A 467 -4.62 31.03 10.36
CA THR A 467 -4.28 32.39 9.97
C THR A 467 -2.87 32.71 10.44
N GLN A 468 -2.40 33.93 10.22
CA GLN A 468 -1.09 34.33 10.78
C GLN A 468 -1.04 34.20 12.32
N ASP A 469 -2.19 34.30 13.01
CA ASP A 469 -2.22 34.38 14.48
C ASP A 469 -2.83 33.15 15.17
N LYS A 470 -3.63 32.37 14.50
CA LYS A 470 -4.39 31.25 15.10
C LYS A 470 -4.35 30.01 14.25
N MET A 471 -4.25 28.86 14.93
CA MET A 471 -4.44 27.52 14.35
C MET A 471 -5.47 26.75 15.15
N GLU A 472 -6.39 26.06 14.49
CA GLU A 472 -7.45 25.26 15.12
C GLU A 472 -7.92 24.11 14.25
N LEU A 473 -8.51 23.07 14.87
CA LEU A 473 -9.29 22.07 14.14
C LEU A 473 -10.65 22.67 13.75
N ALA A 474 -10.96 22.68 12.44
CA ALA A 474 -12.14 23.37 11.88
C ALA A 474 -13.12 22.43 11.19
N GLY A 475 -13.17 21.17 11.61
CA GLY A 475 -14.07 20.16 11.07
C GLY A 475 -13.34 18.99 10.43
N GLU A 476 -14.07 18.21 9.65
CA GLU A 476 -13.59 16.97 9.04
C GLU A 476 -14.14 16.85 7.61
N VAL A 477 -13.37 16.23 6.72
CA VAL A 477 -13.76 15.90 5.35
C VAL A 477 -13.80 14.38 5.15
N PRO A 478 -14.53 13.87 4.13
CA PRO A 478 -14.47 12.46 3.76
C PRO A 478 -13.03 11.99 3.57
N HIS A 479 -12.68 10.90 4.21
CA HIS A 479 -11.35 10.27 4.18
C HIS A 479 -11.50 8.76 4.29
N GLY A 480 -10.41 8.02 4.08
CA GLY A 480 -10.40 6.57 4.21
C GLY A 480 -9.36 5.92 3.30
N THR A 481 -9.56 4.63 3.02
CA THR A 481 -8.69 3.85 2.15
C THR A 481 -9.48 3.24 1.00
N VAL A 482 -9.06 3.52 -0.21
CA VAL A 482 -9.53 2.86 -1.43
C VAL A 482 -8.60 1.69 -1.72
N LEU A 483 -9.14 0.49 -1.81
CA LEU A 483 -8.37 -0.75 -1.95
C LEU A 483 -8.11 -1.08 -3.42
N VAL A 484 -6.90 -1.52 -3.73
CA VAL A 484 -6.43 -1.85 -5.07
C VAL A 484 -5.95 -3.29 -5.10
N ASP A 485 -6.40 -4.06 -6.10
CA ASP A 485 -6.02 -5.46 -6.26
C ASP A 485 -4.69 -5.66 -7.02
N GLN A 486 -4.31 -6.92 -7.22
CA GLN A 486 -3.06 -7.28 -7.91
C GLN A 486 -3.02 -6.88 -9.38
N THR A 487 -4.17 -6.57 -9.99
CA THR A 487 -4.23 -6.08 -11.37
C THR A 487 -4.10 -4.57 -11.46
N GLY A 488 -4.13 -3.87 -10.32
CA GLY A 488 -4.17 -2.42 -10.23
C GLY A 488 -5.60 -1.84 -10.26
N ALA A 489 -6.64 -2.68 -10.26
CA ALA A 489 -8.03 -2.22 -10.26
C ALA A 489 -8.51 -1.87 -8.85
N VAL A 490 -9.31 -0.80 -8.74
CA VAL A 490 -9.98 -0.43 -7.50
C VAL A 490 -11.05 -1.46 -7.16
N VAL A 491 -11.05 -1.95 -5.93
CA VAL A 491 -11.96 -2.98 -5.44
C VAL A 491 -13.00 -2.37 -4.50
N ASN A 492 -14.27 -2.66 -4.75
CA ASN A 492 -15.36 -2.23 -3.89
C ASN A 492 -15.29 -2.94 -2.52
N SER A 493 -15.57 -2.20 -1.44
CA SER A 493 -15.58 -2.72 -0.07
C SER A 493 -16.49 -3.93 0.14
N VAL A 494 -17.61 -4.03 -0.60
CA VAL A 494 -18.49 -5.22 -0.57
C VAL A 494 -17.76 -6.45 -1.08
N VAL A 495 -17.02 -6.33 -2.19
CA VAL A 495 -16.24 -7.44 -2.77
C VAL A 495 -15.13 -7.87 -1.81
N VAL A 496 -14.49 -6.92 -1.15
CA VAL A 496 -13.44 -7.23 -0.15
C VAL A 496 -14.03 -7.98 1.04
N LYS A 497 -15.19 -7.53 1.54
CA LYS A 497 -15.90 -8.21 2.62
C LYS A 497 -16.26 -9.66 2.24
N ASP A 498 -16.76 -9.87 1.04
CA ASP A 498 -17.05 -11.21 0.55
C ASP A 498 -15.78 -12.07 0.48
N ARG A 499 -14.65 -11.52 0.00
CA ARG A 499 -13.35 -12.23 -0.03
C ARG A 499 -12.86 -12.62 1.35
N VAL A 500 -12.99 -11.73 2.35
CA VAL A 500 -12.63 -12.02 3.75
C VAL A 500 -13.48 -13.15 4.30
N VAL A 501 -14.81 -13.06 4.14
CA VAL A 501 -15.72 -14.12 4.60
C VAL A 501 -15.45 -15.45 3.89
N LEU A 502 -15.18 -15.42 2.58
CA LEU A 502 -14.79 -16.63 1.82
C LEU A 502 -13.49 -17.26 2.34
N ALA A 503 -12.51 -16.43 2.70
CA ALA A 503 -11.22 -16.90 3.23
C ALA A 503 -11.34 -17.48 4.64
N GLU A 504 -12.15 -16.88 5.51
CA GLU A 504 -12.31 -17.30 6.91
C GLU A 504 -13.33 -18.41 7.09
N GLU A 505 -14.49 -18.29 6.45
CA GLU A 505 -15.68 -19.11 6.71
C GLU A 505 -16.02 -20.07 5.57
N GLY A 506 -15.58 -19.75 4.35
CA GLY A 506 -15.85 -20.56 3.16
C GLY A 506 -17.23 -20.33 2.54
N LEU A 507 -17.62 -21.26 1.65
CA LEU A 507 -18.83 -21.19 0.84
C LEU A 507 -19.62 -22.50 0.91
N VAL A 508 -20.95 -22.38 0.95
CA VAL A 508 -21.90 -23.50 0.78
C VAL A 508 -22.91 -23.13 -0.31
N ALA A 509 -22.84 -23.80 -1.45
CA ALA A 509 -23.86 -23.68 -2.49
C ALA A 509 -24.88 -24.82 -2.37
N ILE A 510 -26.17 -24.48 -2.49
CA ILE A 510 -27.28 -25.39 -2.35
C ILE A 510 -28.05 -25.36 -3.66
N VAL A 511 -28.19 -26.52 -4.31
CA VAL A 511 -28.97 -26.66 -5.55
C VAL A 511 -30.25 -27.45 -5.28
N LEU A 512 -31.39 -26.81 -5.48
CA LEU A 512 -32.72 -27.40 -5.32
C LEU A 512 -33.42 -27.48 -6.68
N THR A 513 -33.97 -28.61 -7.00
CA THR A 513 -34.82 -28.79 -8.18
C THR A 513 -36.25 -29.11 -7.73
N ILE A 514 -37.18 -28.19 -8.01
CA ILE A 514 -38.53 -28.19 -7.46
C ILE A 514 -39.54 -28.32 -8.61
N ASP A 515 -40.52 -29.22 -8.47
CA ASP A 515 -41.70 -29.31 -9.35
C ASP A 515 -42.65 -28.13 -9.05
N LYS A 516 -42.90 -27.28 -10.05
CA LYS A 516 -43.77 -26.11 -9.91
C LYS A 516 -45.20 -26.50 -9.50
N ARG A 517 -45.71 -27.63 -9.96
CA ARG A 517 -47.10 -28.08 -9.75
C ARG A 517 -47.30 -28.61 -8.32
N THR A 518 -46.39 -29.47 -7.88
CA THR A 518 -46.48 -30.10 -6.56
C THR A 518 -45.85 -29.26 -5.46
N GLY A 519 -44.85 -28.39 -5.81
CA GLY A 519 -44.03 -27.66 -4.86
C GLY A 519 -43.05 -28.54 -4.08
N SER A 520 -42.78 -29.74 -4.62
CA SER A 520 -41.92 -30.74 -3.97
C SER A 520 -40.59 -30.83 -4.69
N LEU A 521 -39.54 -31.25 -3.97
CA LEU A 521 -38.23 -31.55 -4.57
C LEU A 521 -38.36 -32.74 -5.54
N LEU A 522 -37.80 -32.58 -6.74
CA LEU A 522 -37.68 -33.65 -7.73
C LEU A 522 -36.46 -34.54 -7.47
N THR A 523 -35.42 -33.98 -6.89
CA THR A 523 -34.16 -34.67 -6.53
C THR A 523 -33.79 -34.36 -5.10
N SER A 524 -32.88 -35.14 -4.50
CA SER A 524 -32.27 -34.78 -3.23
C SER A 524 -31.51 -33.44 -3.38
N PRO A 525 -31.54 -32.54 -2.38
CA PRO A 525 -30.73 -31.34 -2.41
C PRO A 525 -29.27 -31.66 -2.68
N ASP A 526 -28.67 -31.00 -3.69
CA ASP A 526 -27.24 -31.07 -3.91
C ASP A 526 -26.55 -29.93 -3.15
N ILE A 527 -25.49 -30.27 -2.40
CA ILE A 527 -24.78 -29.34 -1.51
C ILE A 527 -23.32 -29.39 -1.88
N ILE A 528 -22.74 -28.22 -2.18
CA ILE A 528 -21.33 -28.04 -2.51
C ILE A 528 -20.72 -27.17 -1.44
N SER A 529 -19.69 -27.65 -0.77
CA SER A 529 -18.89 -26.89 0.23
C SER A 529 -17.47 -26.65 -0.28
N ARG A 530 -16.97 -25.43 -0.08
CA ARG A 530 -15.57 -25.07 -0.34
C ARG A 530 -15.05 -24.17 0.79
N GLY A 531 -13.89 -24.49 1.34
CA GLY A 531 -13.25 -23.72 2.41
C GLY A 531 -13.99 -23.71 3.76
N PHE A 532 -15.15 -24.40 3.88
CA PHE A 532 -15.96 -24.44 5.09
C PHE A 532 -15.72 -25.71 5.89
N ILE A 533 -16.16 -26.87 5.38
CA ILE A 533 -15.98 -28.20 5.99
C ILE A 533 -15.66 -29.24 4.91
N TYR A 534 -14.90 -30.26 5.29
CA TYR A 534 -14.69 -31.41 4.42
C TYR A 534 -15.89 -32.35 4.49
N MET A 535 -16.71 -32.31 3.44
CA MET A 535 -18.05 -32.96 3.40
C MET A 535 -18.01 -34.45 3.72
N ARG A 536 -16.94 -35.18 3.37
CA ARG A 536 -16.83 -36.62 3.60
C ARG A 536 -16.66 -37.01 5.07
N GLU A 537 -16.13 -36.09 5.88
CA GLU A 537 -15.91 -36.33 7.31
C GLU A 537 -17.07 -35.80 8.18
N GLN A 538 -18.02 -35.08 7.60
CA GLN A 538 -19.15 -34.43 8.29
C GLN A 538 -20.51 -34.87 7.71
N GLU A 539 -20.66 -36.16 7.44
CA GLU A 539 -21.89 -36.71 6.83
C GLU A 539 -23.15 -36.45 7.66
N GLU A 540 -23.06 -36.44 8.99
CA GLU A 540 -24.19 -36.16 9.88
C GLU A 540 -24.74 -34.74 9.66
N ILE A 541 -23.87 -33.74 9.62
CA ILE A 541 -24.25 -32.34 9.38
C ILE A 541 -24.87 -32.21 7.97
N MET A 542 -24.28 -32.86 6.98
CA MET A 542 -24.76 -32.81 5.62
C MET A 542 -26.15 -33.49 5.45
N ASN A 543 -26.38 -34.61 6.13
CA ASN A 543 -27.66 -35.31 6.10
C ASN A 543 -28.72 -34.53 6.89
N GLY A 544 -28.37 -33.94 8.02
CA GLY A 544 -29.21 -33.01 8.77
C GLY A 544 -29.64 -31.82 7.90
N LEU A 545 -28.66 -31.17 7.24
CA LEU A 545 -28.93 -30.05 6.32
C LEU A 545 -29.88 -30.47 5.16
N ARG A 546 -29.67 -31.63 4.53
CA ARG A 546 -30.60 -32.13 3.51
C ARG A 546 -32.02 -32.29 4.03
N ASN A 547 -32.19 -32.74 5.27
CA ASN A 547 -33.51 -32.89 5.88
C ASN A 547 -34.16 -31.52 6.18
N GLU A 548 -33.38 -30.55 6.68
CA GLU A 548 -33.88 -29.19 6.88
C GLU A 548 -34.29 -28.52 5.56
N LEU A 549 -33.52 -28.72 4.48
CA LEU A 549 -33.85 -28.22 3.16
C LEU A 549 -35.14 -28.81 2.62
N ARG A 550 -35.39 -30.14 2.82
CA ARG A 550 -36.64 -30.77 2.45
C ARG A 550 -37.84 -30.18 3.19
N ARG A 551 -37.70 -29.94 4.49
CA ARG A 551 -38.74 -29.31 5.34
C ARG A 551 -38.99 -27.86 4.89
N ALA A 552 -37.95 -27.07 4.66
CA ALA A 552 -38.07 -25.68 4.22
C ALA A 552 -38.82 -25.58 2.88
N VAL A 553 -38.51 -26.43 1.89
CA VAL A 553 -39.22 -26.47 0.60
C VAL A 553 -40.68 -26.80 0.80
N GLN A 554 -41.03 -27.86 1.56
CA GLN A 554 -42.42 -28.27 1.79
C GLN A 554 -43.25 -27.19 2.50
N GLN A 555 -42.67 -26.47 3.44
CA GLN A 555 -43.39 -25.50 4.25
C GLN A 555 -43.51 -24.13 3.61
N ARG A 556 -42.52 -23.69 2.83
CA ARG A 556 -42.35 -22.28 2.41
C ARG A 556 -42.51 -22.04 0.92
N PHE A 557 -42.06 -22.94 0.04
CA PHE A 557 -41.94 -22.67 -1.40
C PHE A 557 -43.23 -22.17 -2.07
N LYS A 558 -44.39 -22.73 -1.71
CA LYS A 558 -45.70 -22.30 -2.26
C LYS A 558 -46.30 -21.05 -1.61
N ARG A 559 -45.73 -20.58 -0.51
CA ARG A 559 -46.32 -19.52 0.33
C ARG A 559 -45.70 -18.14 0.08
N VAL A 560 -44.58 -18.10 -0.58
CA VAL A 560 -43.79 -16.84 -0.82
C VAL A 560 -43.32 -16.82 -2.27
N ASP A 561 -42.96 -15.64 -2.76
CA ASP A 561 -42.29 -15.50 -4.06
C ASP A 561 -40.88 -16.12 -4.04
N LEU A 562 -40.29 -16.33 -5.22
CA LEU A 562 -39.03 -17.05 -5.37
C LEU A 562 -37.86 -16.33 -4.71
N ASP A 563 -37.80 -15.00 -4.79
CA ASP A 563 -36.67 -14.23 -4.27
C ASP A 563 -36.72 -14.21 -2.75
N ARG A 564 -37.92 -14.05 -2.19
CA ARG A 564 -38.13 -14.16 -0.75
C ARG A 564 -37.84 -15.57 -0.24
N PHE A 565 -38.24 -16.60 -1.00
CA PHE A 565 -37.92 -17.98 -0.66
C PHE A 565 -36.42 -18.23 -0.61
N LYS A 566 -35.66 -17.72 -1.59
CA LYS A 566 -34.19 -17.82 -1.59
C LYS A 566 -33.57 -17.10 -0.40
N ALA A 567 -34.07 -15.90 -0.05
CA ALA A 567 -33.57 -15.14 1.11
C ALA A 567 -33.83 -15.90 2.43
N GLU A 568 -35.08 -16.37 2.66
CA GLU A 568 -35.45 -17.15 3.85
C GLU A 568 -34.65 -18.47 3.93
N LEU A 569 -34.38 -19.11 2.78
CA LEU A 569 -33.57 -20.32 2.70
C LEU A 569 -32.12 -20.08 3.07
N LYS A 570 -31.54 -18.98 2.56
CA LYS A 570 -30.19 -18.57 2.90
C LYS A 570 -30.05 -18.37 4.41
N ASP A 571 -30.96 -17.59 5.03
CA ASP A 571 -30.90 -17.29 6.45
C ASP A 571 -31.08 -18.56 7.31
N HIS A 572 -32.03 -19.43 6.93
CA HIS A 572 -32.25 -20.70 7.62
C HIS A 572 -31.03 -21.62 7.60
N VAL A 573 -30.40 -21.74 6.43
CA VAL A 573 -29.20 -22.58 6.28
C VAL A 573 -28.00 -21.97 7.02
N THR A 574 -27.80 -20.68 6.93
CA THR A 574 -26.73 -20.00 7.69
C THR A 574 -26.89 -20.25 9.18
N HIS A 575 -28.13 -20.12 9.70
CA HIS A 575 -28.41 -20.38 11.11
C HIS A 575 -28.16 -21.86 11.51
N TYR A 576 -28.64 -22.80 10.71
CA TYR A 576 -28.41 -24.24 10.94
C TYR A 576 -26.91 -24.57 10.96
N LEU A 577 -26.14 -24.08 9.98
CA LEU A 577 -24.69 -24.32 9.93
C LEU A 577 -23.96 -23.70 11.10
N PHE A 578 -24.36 -22.48 11.51
CA PHE A 578 -23.81 -21.83 12.68
C PHE A 578 -24.07 -22.62 13.97
N GLU A 579 -25.29 -23.12 14.18
CA GLU A 579 -25.62 -23.95 15.35
C GLU A 579 -24.76 -25.24 15.41
N GLN A 580 -24.47 -25.84 14.25
CA GLN A 580 -23.69 -27.08 14.18
C GLN A 580 -22.18 -26.88 14.24
N THR A 581 -21.65 -25.73 13.81
CA THR A 581 -20.22 -25.56 13.56
C THR A 581 -19.63 -24.30 14.18
N GLN A 582 -20.45 -23.38 14.70
CA GLN A 582 -20.09 -22.02 15.13
C GLN A 582 -19.41 -21.18 14.04
N ARG A 583 -19.67 -21.50 12.76
CA ARG A 583 -19.14 -20.83 11.57
C ARG A 583 -20.28 -20.42 10.64
N SER A 584 -20.08 -19.29 9.91
CA SER A 584 -21.10 -18.67 9.05
C SER A 584 -20.63 -18.54 7.60
N PRO A 585 -20.57 -19.63 6.83
CA PRO A 585 -20.12 -19.58 5.44
C PRO A 585 -21.06 -18.76 4.55
N ILE A 586 -20.55 -18.30 3.41
CA ILE A 586 -21.42 -17.70 2.39
C ILE A 586 -22.35 -18.78 1.82
N VAL A 587 -23.65 -18.60 2.01
CA VAL A 587 -24.68 -19.53 1.50
C VAL A 587 -25.26 -19.00 0.20
N ILE A 588 -25.19 -19.82 -0.87
CA ILE A 588 -25.74 -19.50 -2.20
C ILE A 588 -26.85 -20.50 -2.55
N PRO A 589 -28.15 -20.12 -2.41
CA PRO A 589 -29.25 -20.95 -2.83
C PRO A 589 -29.52 -20.81 -4.33
N VAL A 590 -29.42 -21.93 -5.06
CA VAL A 590 -29.78 -22.07 -6.47
C VAL A 590 -31.07 -22.87 -6.55
N VAL A 591 -32.15 -22.29 -7.04
CA VAL A 591 -33.47 -22.94 -7.12
C VAL A 591 -33.88 -23.06 -8.56
N ASN A 592 -33.95 -24.31 -9.05
CA ASN A 592 -34.45 -24.68 -10.38
C ASN A 592 -35.91 -25.10 -10.27
N ILE A 593 -36.79 -24.46 -11.05
CA ILE A 593 -38.21 -24.77 -11.07
C ILE A 593 -38.52 -25.49 -12.39
N ILE A 594 -38.98 -26.73 -12.31
CA ILE A 594 -39.36 -27.57 -13.47
C ILE A 594 -40.85 -27.84 -13.43
N GLY A 595 -41.51 -27.86 -14.58
CA GLY A 595 -42.92 -28.20 -14.71
C GLY A 595 -43.90 -27.03 -14.56
N GLY A 596 -44.51 -26.64 -15.68
CA GLY A 596 -45.54 -25.61 -15.85
C GLY A 596 -45.93 -25.52 -17.32
N GLY A 597 -46.38 -26.65 -17.89
CA GLY A 597 -46.95 -26.64 -19.22
C GLY A 597 -48.39 -26.12 -19.17
N GLY A 598 -48.66 -24.95 -19.71
CA GLY A 598 -50.01 -24.39 -19.89
C GLY A 598 -49.96 -22.94 -20.32
N GLY A 599 -49.88 -22.69 -21.65
CA GLY A 599 -50.39 -21.47 -22.28
C GLY A 599 -49.49 -20.25 -22.27
N GLY A 600 -48.97 -19.92 -23.46
CA GLY A 600 -48.47 -18.57 -23.76
C GLY A 600 -46.95 -18.39 -23.64
N LYS A 601 -46.23 -18.64 -24.73
CA LYS A 601 -44.84 -18.20 -24.91
C LYS A 601 -44.75 -16.68 -24.83
N PRO A 602 -43.83 -16.12 -24.05
CA PRO A 602 -43.04 -15.00 -24.56
C PRO A 602 -41.71 -15.58 -25.05
N GLU A 603 -41.48 -15.59 -26.34
CA GLU A 603 -40.18 -15.76 -26.95
C GLU A 603 -39.30 -14.55 -26.50
N VAL A 604 -38.46 -14.74 -25.53
CA VAL A 604 -37.35 -13.80 -25.28
C VAL A 604 -36.28 -14.15 -26.32
N LYS A 605 -36.25 -13.42 -27.40
CA LYS A 605 -35.20 -13.48 -28.41
C LYS A 605 -34.01 -12.67 -27.91
N THR A 606 -33.00 -13.31 -27.35
CA THR A 606 -31.71 -12.68 -27.07
C THR A 606 -30.81 -12.87 -28.28
N VAL A 607 -30.50 -11.79 -28.97
CA VAL A 607 -29.60 -11.83 -30.12
C VAL A 607 -28.15 -11.69 -29.60
N VAL A 608 -27.37 -12.76 -29.69
CA VAL A 608 -25.93 -12.76 -29.52
C VAL A 608 -25.29 -13.34 -30.76
N GLY A 609 -24.60 -12.53 -31.54
CA GLY A 609 -23.79 -13.00 -32.67
C GLY A 609 -24.54 -13.53 -33.88
N GLY A 610 -25.65 -12.93 -34.29
CA GLY A 610 -26.25 -13.13 -35.61
C GLY A 610 -26.99 -14.47 -35.85
N ARG A 611 -27.24 -15.33 -34.82
CA ARG A 611 -28.10 -16.51 -34.91
C ARG A 611 -29.08 -16.55 -33.74
N THR A 612 -30.34 -16.78 -34.04
CA THR A 612 -31.43 -16.96 -33.03
C THR A 612 -31.38 -18.38 -32.50
N LYS A 613 -31.09 -18.54 -31.20
CA LYS A 613 -31.14 -19.85 -30.51
C LYS A 613 -32.47 -20.02 -29.80
N THR A 614 -32.99 -21.23 -29.79
CA THR A 614 -34.23 -21.60 -29.08
C THR A 614 -33.96 -21.78 -27.59
N GLY A 615 -34.98 -21.63 -26.74
CA GLY A 615 -34.86 -21.82 -25.29
C GLY A 615 -34.27 -23.18 -24.88
N GLU A 616 -34.52 -24.23 -25.65
CA GLU A 616 -33.92 -25.56 -25.44
C GLU A 616 -32.45 -25.63 -25.79
N GLU A 617 -31.99 -24.90 -26.80
CA GLU A 617 -30.59 -24.83 -27.18
C GLU A 617 -29.78 -24.03 -26.15
N ILE A 618 -30.36 -22.97 -25.59
CA ILE A 618 -29.76 -22.19 -24.49
C ILE A 618 -29.66 -23.04 -23.21
N ALA A 619 -30.71 -23.80 -22.88
CA ALA A 619 -30.71 -24.70 -21.72
C ALA A 619 -29.66 -25.81 -21.86
N LYS A 620 -29.54 -26.43 -23.05
CA LYS A 620 -28.51 -27.45 -23.33
C LYS A 620 -27.08 -26.87 -23.28
N GLU A 621 -26.89 -25.66 -23.75
CA GLU A 621 -25.60 -25.02 -23.73
C GLU A 621 -25.21 -24.58 -22.28
N GLN A 622 -26.17 -24.14 -21.48
CA GLN A 622 -25.98 -23.87 -20.06
C GLN A 622 -25.67 -25.14 -19.26
N GLU A 623 -26.41 -26.24 -19.52
CA GLU A 623 -26.15 -27.56 -18.94
C GLU A 623 -24.75 -28.05 -19.31
N LYS A 624 -24.33 -27.91 -20.56
CA LYS A 624 -22.99 -28.30 -21.03
C LYS A 624 -21.90 -27.46 -20.34
N ARG A 625 -22.07 -26.14 -20.24
CA ARG A 625 -21.15 -25.27 -19.53
C ARG A 625 -21.07 -25.61 -18.04
N PHE A 626 -22.19 -25.94 -17.43
CA PHE A 626 -22.25 -26.38 -16.03
C PHE A 626 -21.50 -27.70 -15.83
N GLN A 627 -21.68 -28.68 -16.71
CA GLN A 627 -20.97 -29.97 -16.68
C GLN A 627 -19.45 -29.79 -16.93
N GLU A 628 -19.08 -28.91 -17.86
CA GLU A 628 -17.67 -28.56 -18.12
C GLU A 628 -17.03 -27.84 -16.92
N MET A 629 -17.75 -26.93 -16.28
CA MET A 629 -17.29 -26.24 -15.06
C MET A 629 -17.17 -27.22 -13.89
N ARG A 630 -18.15 -28.13 -13.72
CA ARG A 630 -18.13 -29.22 -12.74
C ARG A 630 -16.94 -30.16 -12.95
N ALA A 631 -16.66 -30.54 -14.20
CA ALA A 631 -15.51 -31.38 -14.56
C ALA A 631 -14.18 -30.70 -14.26
N ARG A 632 -14.06 -29.39 -14.54
CA ARG A 632 -12.86 -28.61 -14.21
C ARG A 632 -12.64 -28.49 -12.69
N LEU A 633 -13.69 -28.26 -11.92
CA LEU A 633 -13.61 -28.17 -10.45
C LEU A 633 -13.23 -29.52 -9.82
N LEU A 634 -13.73 -30.64 -10.38
CA LEU A 634 -13.40 -31.99 -9.91
C LEU A 634 -11.98 -32.45 -10.33
N THR A 635 -11.43 -31.92 -11.43
CA THR A 635 -10.07 -32.23 -11.88
C THR A 635 -9.00 -31.38 -11.18
N GLN A 636 -9.36 -30.27 -10.55
CA GLN A 636 -8.44 -29.51 -9.69
C GLN A 636 -8.14 -30.22 -8.36
N ASP A 637 -9.05 -31.08 -7.87
CA ASP A 637 -8.82 -31.89 -6.66
C ASP A 637 -7.82 -33.06 -6.86
N ALA A 638 -7.38 -33.34 -8.09
CA ALA A 638 -6.49 -34.47 -8.41
C ALA A 638 -5.01 -34.10 -8.59
N ARG A 639 -4.62 -32.87 -8.25
CA ARG A 639 -3.24 -32.39 -8.41
C ARG A 639 -2.57 -31.91 -7.13
N THR A 640 -3.05 -32.36 -5.97
CA THR A 640 -2.35 -32.19 -4.69
C THR A 640 -2.25 -33.54 -4.00
N ASP A 641 -1.32 -34.35 -4.45
CA ASP A 641 -0.59 -35.37 -3.68
C ASP A 641 0.91 -35.08 -3.79
#